data_e41145489eaf0f3866c05b80a7fabacc
#
_entry.id   e41145489eaf0f3866c05b80a7fabacc
#
_cell.length_a   1.000
_cell.length_b   1.000
_cell.length_c   1.000
_cell.angle_alpha   90.00
_cell.angle_beta   90.00
_cell.angle_gamma   90.00
#
_symmetry.space_group_name_H-M   'P 1'
#
loop_
_entity.id
_entity.type
_entity.pdbx_description
1 polymer ?
#
loop_
_entity_poly.entity_id
_entity_poly.type
_entity_poly.pdbx_seq_one_letter_code
_entity_poly.pdbx_strand_id
1 'polypeptide(L)'
;MLMKLALRNVRRSVRDYAVYFVTLTLGVAVFYAFNAIGDSRVLFEAQEGAENMFLASGASVFDILAQVMTYFSVVVAVVLGFLVLYANRFVVRARKKEFGTYLLLGMSPRQVSSVVLTETLIVGVLALAVGLGLGFLISQAIAFATAGLIGVAISDYHLLFSIHSAQLTLGCFALIFVVVALFNAVQISRCKLATLLSANSRNERMPVRNPLICLIVFVLSCLILAKAYAELNIDGLVYFGEHFRIATLLMLVGTLGLFWSASGFFILLIQRLRGVYFKGLAMFTMRQIATKVNTAFVSLWAVSVLLFFSIVVFSTGFSLASVLSDQLEENTQFDVSIRASLMALDTSDMEAVPSEQYGGEDEKAAAIEETKAQRNEICRLWQENGGSTAAYLKSLIPDWDERVTGSAQVDTWLANDLTNKQLADACGFTLDQIGSDESSSMADEGVQYVSLSQFNAARQLAGEKPIELAADEYLVDNTVDKSAKYAQALGQKGRTITVDGHELTASGQVVSQSLQVSSMSCLLAVLVVPDELAADRFAAGDLPYLSELNVNLASDSQEQAMKDMMAEYGKAAPPSEELAEKGWTYDPGAWPVSYYDTSESVVANSMGLTLLLVYLALYIGFVFLMTTAAVLSVQQLSEVADSIPRYRLLAQLGCDRGMVLRSLRTQVGIYFGAPLLVAGCHSACAISVLYENLLSIWGASAVASTLAVGVALVIAVYAIYLVSTYLVARSAVASGAGKGLLA
;
A
#
# COMPACT_ATOMS: atom_id res chain seq x y z
N MET A 1 -46.57 21.17 11.00
CA MET A 1 -47.35 20.45 9.98
C MET A 1 -46.42 19.71 9.01
N LEU A 2 -45.41 20.35 8.43
CA LEU A 2 -44.47 19.74 7.46
C LEU A 2 -43.69 18.54 8.03
N MET A 3 -43.23 18.59 9.29
CA MET A 3 -42.55 17.49 9.97
C MET A 3 -43.40 16.23 10.15
N LYS A 4 -44.71 16.40 10.51
CA LYS A 4 -45.65 15.27 10.57
C LYS A 4 -45.90 14.65 9.20
N LEU A 5 -45.92 15.46 8.13
CA LEU A 5 -46.05 15.01 6.75
C LEU A 5 -44.79 14.20 6.34
N ALA A 6 -43.58 14.74 6.61
CA ALA A 6 -42.33 14.07 6.32
C ALA A 6 -42.21 12.68 7.01
N LEU A 7 -42.52 12.61 8.29
CA LEU A 7 -42.51 11.37 9.05
C LEU A 7 -43.50 10.32 8.50
N ARG A 8 -44.69 10.74 8.11
CA ARG A 8 -45.70 9.90 7.51
C ARG A 8 -45.29 9.40 6.12
N ASN A 9 -44.62 10.24 5.36
CA ASN A 9 -44.08 9.89 4.04
C ASN A 9 -42.95 8.85 4.15
N VAL A 10 -41.99 9.06 5.04
CA VAL A 10 -40.90 8.09 5.29
C VAL A 10 -41.48 6.71 5.65
N ARG A 11 -42.47 6.66 6.57
CA ARG A 11 -43.13 5.43 6.98
C ARG A 11 -43.90 4.74 5.85
N ARG A 12 -44.46 5.50 4.92
CA ARG A 12 -45.28 4.99 3.80
C ARG A 12 -44.40 4.53 2.62
N SER A 13 -43.25 5.17 2.41
CA SER A 13 -42.34 4.92 1.28
C SER A 13 -41.07 4.19 1.72
N VAL A 14 -41.17 3.30 2.72
CA VAL A 14 -40.01 2.55 3.28
C VAL A 14 -39.18 1.88 2.17
N ARG A 15 -39.83 1.35 1.13
CA ARG A 15 -39.15 0.67 0.03
C ARG A 15 -38.25 1.61 -0.78
N ASP A 16 -38.63 2.85 -0.99
CA ASP A 16 -37.87 3.83 -1.77
C ASP A 16 -36.71 4.40 -0.97
N TYR A 17 -36.92 4.52 0.36
CA TYR A 17 -35.85 4.98 1.28
C TYR A 17 -34.92 3.86 1.75
N ALA A 18 -35.30 2.58 1.63
CA ALA A 18 -34.51 1.45 2.11
C ALA A 18 -33.11 1.43 1.46
N VAL A 19 -33.02 1.65 0.15
CA VAL A 19 -31.74 1.69 -0.58
C VAL A 19 -30.87 2.85 -0.07
N TYR A 20 -31.46 4.03 0.10
CA TYR A 20 -30.78 5.21 0.61
C TYR A 20 -30.31 5.01 2.06
N PHE A 21 -31.18 4.45 2.92
CA PHE A 21 -30.87 4.13 4.31
C PHE A 21 -29.70 3.14 4.42
N VAL A 22 -29.75 2.03 3.69
CA VAL A 22 -28.68 1.01 3.68
C VAL A 22 -27.36 1.62 3.21
N THR A 23 -27.38 2.42 2.14
CA THR A 23 -26.20 3.07 1.59
C THR A 23 -25.57 4.05 2.60
N LEU A 24 -26.39 4.87 3.27
CA LEU A 24 -25.92 5.78 4.31
C LEU A 24 -25.36 5.01 5.51
N THR A 25 -26.09 3.99 5.98
CA THR A 25 -25.66 3.16 7.11
C THR A 25 -24.32 2.49 6.86
N LEU A 26 -24.14 1.91 5.68
CA LEU A 26 -22.87 1.31 5.28
C LEU A 26 -21.75 2.37 5.18
N GLY A 27 -22.04 3.53 4.59
CA GLY A 27 -21.07 4.62 4.51
C GLY A 27 -20.60 5.11 5.88
N VAL A 28 -21.55 5.31 6.81
CA VAL A 28 -21.25 5.68 8.20
C VAL A 28 -20.43 4.60 8.89
N ALA A 29 -20.86 3.33 8.76
CA ALA A 29 -20.21 2.20 9.40
C ALA A 29 -18.76 2.04 8.94
N VAL A 30 -18.54 2.12 7.62
CA VAL A 30 -17.22 2.01 7.02
C VAL A 30 -16.33 3.18 7.43
N PHE A 31 -16.84 4.41 7.41
CA PHE A 31 -16.07 5.60 7.77
C PHE A 31 -15.68 5.62 9.26
N TYR A 32 -16.62 5.30 10.15
CA TYR A 32 -16.35 5.16 11.59
C TYR A 32 -15.30 4.08 11.82
N ALA A 33 -15.55 2.90 11.27
CA ALA A 33 -14.66 1.78 11.46
C ALA A 33 -13.24 2.11 10.94
N PHE A 34 -13.09 2.83 9.81
CA PHE A 34 -11.79 3.31 9.31
C PHE A 34 -11.07 4.23 10.31
N ASN A 35 -11.75 5.23 10.83
CA ASN A 35 -11.12 6.18 11.73
C ASN A 35 -10.88 5.62 13.14
N ALA A 36 -11.65 4.60 13.57
CA ALA A 36 -11.49 3.95 14.87
C ALA A 36 -10.20 3.11 14.99
N ILE A 37 -9.49 2.91 13.90
CA ILE A 37 -8.21 2.18 13.86
C ILE A 37 -7.14 2.90 14.67
N GLY A 38 -6.98 4.21 14.44
CA GLY A 38 -5.97 5.01 15.11
C GLY A 38 -6.07 5.01 16.64
N ASP A 39 -7.25 4.64 17.16
CA ASP A 39 -7.53 4.53 18.60
C ASP A 39 -7.54 3.06 19.09
N SER A 40 -7.08 2.10 18.26
CA SER A 40 -7.06 0.68 18.66
C SER A 40 -5.84 0.36 19.53
N ARG A 41 -6.04 -0.40 20.60
CA ARG A 41 -4.94 -0.85 21.49
C ARG A 41 -3.89 -1.67 20.76
N VAL A 42 -4.26 -2.39 19.71
CA VAL A 42 -3.32 -3.17 18.89
C VAL A 42 -2.25 -2.26 18.27
N LEU A 43 -2.61 -1.03 17.89
CA LEU A 43 -1.65 -0.03 17.41
C LEU A 43 -0.83 0.56 18.57
N PHE A 44 -1.43 0.79 19.74
CA PHE A 44 -0.70 1.27 20.91
C PHE A 44 0.33 0.26 21.44
N GLU A 45 -0.03 -1.02 21.51
CA GLU A 45 0.88 -2.09 21.90
C GLU A 45 2.01 -2.30 20.89
N ALA A 46 1.72 -2.17 19.58
CA ALA A 46 2.74 -2.14 18.54
C ALA A 46 3.63 -0.87 18.63
N GLN A 47 3.09 0.25 19.10
CA GLN A 47 3.82 1.50 19.28
C GLN A 47 4.75 1.44 20.50
N GLU A 48 4.31 0.87 21.63
CA GLU A 48 5.17 0.69 22.83
C GLU A 48 6.37 -0.23 22.54
N GLY A 49 6.21 -1.24 21.65
CA GLY A 49 7.31 -2.09 21.18
C GLY A 49 8.27 -1.40 20.20
N ALA A 50 7.83 -0.35 19.51
CA ALA A 50 8.57 0.31 18.43
C ALA A 50 9.02 1.75 18.76
N GLU A 51 9.06 2.14 20.06
CA GLU A 51 9.44 3.49 20.50
C GLU A 51 10.83 3.95 19.99
N ASN A 52 11.69 3.04 19.58
CA ASN A 52 13.06 3.34 19.12
C ASN A 52 13.19 3.39 17.58
N MET A 53 12.13 3.22 16.81
CA MET A 53 12.20 3.22 15.36
C MET A 53 12.08 4.64 14.80
N PHE A 54 13.18 5.39 14.85
CA PHE A 54 13.30 6.70 14.22
C PHE A 54 13.83 6.53 12.79
N LEU A 55 13.11 7.09 11.82
CA LEU A 55 13.67 7.31 10.49
C LEU A 55 14.76 8.40 10.58
N ALA A 56 15.68 8.40 9.62
CA ALA A 56 16.75 9.42 9.53
C ALA A 56 16.27 10.87 9.58
N SER A 57 14.97 11.12 9.41
CA SER A 57 14.30 12.43 9.52
C SER A 57 13.84 12.81 10.94
N GLY A 58 14.04 11.96 11.95
CA GLY A 58 13.57 12.21 13.34
C GLY A 58 12.04 12.07 13.53
N ALA A 59 11.30 11.65 12.51
CA ALA A 59 9.86 11.37 12.62
C ALA A 59 9.64 9.89 12.92
N SER A 60 8.74 9.57 13.85
CA SER A 60 8.37 8.18 14.10
C SER A 60 7.58 7.62 12.90
N VAL A 61 7.73 6.33 12.61
CA VAL A 61 6.94 5.64 11.56
C VAL A 61 5.45 5.82 11.82
N PHE A 62 5.04 5.91 13.08
CA PHE A 62 3.64 6.12 13.49
C PHE A 62 3.12 7.52 13.15
N ASP A 63 3.97 8.57 13.20
CA ASP A 63 3.56 9.92 12.80
C ASP A 63 3.29 9.99 11.29
N ILE A 64 4.14 9.36 10.49
CA ILE A 64 3.94 9.24 9.04
C ILE A 64 2.66 8.46 8.74
N LEU A 65 2.42 7.37 9.46
CA LEU A 65 1.21 6.60 9.32
C LEU A 65 -0.03 7.40 9.68
N ALA A 66 -0.06 8.08 10.82
CA ALA A 66 -1.18 8.92 11.24
C ALA A 66 -1.48 10.00 10.18
N GLN A 67 -0.44 10.57 9.57
CA GLN A 67 -0.57 11.52 8.48
C GLN A 67 -1.15 10.87 7.22
N VAL A 68 -0.67 9.71 6.82
CA VAL A 68 -1.18 8.92 5.69
C VAL A 68 -2.65 8.56 5.92
N MET A 69 -3.00 8.06 7.10
CA MET A 69 -4.39 7.75 7.47
C MET A 69 -5.30 8.98 7.38
N THR A 70 -4.83 10.15 7.81
CA THR A 70 -5.58 11.40 7.71
C THR A 70 -5.87 11.76 6.25
N TYR A 71 -4.88 11.67 5.36
CA TYR A 71 -5.10 11.90 3.92
C TYR A 71 -6.09 10.90 3.31
N PHE A 72 -5.97 9.64 3.63
CA PHE A 72 -6.91 8.62 3.16
C PHE A 72 -8.33 8.81 3.73
N SER A 73 -8.47 9.25 4.97
CA SER A 73 -9.78 9.58 5.55
C SER A 73 -10.50 10.66 4.74
N VAL A 74 -9.78 11.69 4.28
CA VAL A 74 -10.35 12.74 3.41
C VAL A 74 -10.79 12.16 2.07
N VAL A 75 -9.99 11.29 1.46
CA VAL A 75 -10.34 10.62 0.19
C VAL A 75 -11.60 9.78 0.37
N VAL A 76 -11.67 8.99 1.43
CA VAL A 76 -12.83 8.16 1.78
C VAL A 76 -14.07 9.05 2.00
N ALA A 77 -13.94 10.18 2.72
CA ALA A 77 -15.04 11.13 2.93
C ALA A 77 -15.59 11.68 1.62
N VAL A 78 -14.72 12.06 0.68
CA VAL A 78 -15.13 12.55 -0.66
C VAL A 78 -15.87 11.47 -1.44
N VAL A 79 -15.36 10.25 -1.44
CA VAL A 79 -15.98 9.09 -2.12
C VAL A 79 -17.35 8.78 -1.51
N LEU A 80 -17.47 8.77 -0.18
CA LEU A 80 -18.74 8.55 0.51
C LEU A 80 -19.72 9.72 0.27
N GLY A 81 -19.24 10.95 0.24
CA GLY A 81 -20.03 12.12 -0.14
C GLY A 81 -20.64 11.98 -1.53
N PHE A 82 -19.84 11.54 -2.50
CA PHE A 82 -20.33 11.22 -3.85
C PHE A 82 -21.39 10.12 -3.84
N LEU A 83 -21.17 9.03 -3.10
CA LEU A 83 -22.12 7.93 -2.95
C LEU A 83 -23.46 8.40 -2.36
N VAL A 84 -23.42 9.21 -1.30
CA VAL A 84 -24.61 9.74 -0.64
C VAL A 84 -25.39 10.66 -1.56
N LEU A 85 -24.71 11.57 -2.29
CA LEU A 85 -25.33 12.43 -3.30
C LEU A 85 -25.99 11.62 -4.41
N TYR A 86 -25.33 10.55 -4.86
CA TYR A 86 -25.87 9.68 -5.88
C TYR A 86 -27.13 8.95 -5.41
N ALA A 87 -27.08 8.34 -4.21
CA ALA A 87 -28.23 7.66 -3.61
C ALA A 87 -29.41 8.64 -3.34
N ASN A 88 -29.12 9.84 -2.88
CA ASN A 88 -30.14 10.89 -2.70
C ASN A 88 -30.79 11.30 -4.03
N ARG A 89 -30.01 11.46 -5.10
CA ARG A 89 -30.54 11.77 -6.43
C ARG A 89 -31.52 10.71 -6.92
N PHE A 90 -31.26 9.44 -6.58
CA PHE A 90 -32.19 8.36 -6.90
C PHE A 90 -33.54 8.54 -6.18
N VAL A 91 -33.55 8.79 -4.86
CA VAL A 91 -34.78 8.98 -4.08
C VAL A 91 -35.60 10.17 -4.62
N VAL A 92 -34.94 11.29 -4.88
CA VAL A 92 -35.60 12.49 -5.44
C VAL A 92 -36.18 12.20 -6.81
N ARG A 93 -35.48 11.42 -7.68
CA ARG A 93 -35.98 11.04 -9.00
C ARG A 93 -37.20 10.14 -8.92
N ALA A 94 -37.20 9.15 -8.02
CA ALA A 94 -38.32 8.20 -7.84
C ALA A 94 -39.62 8.92 -7.42
N ARG A 95 -39.50 10.01 -6.65
CA ARG A 95 -40.64 10.73 -6.09
C ARG A 95 -41.05 12.02 -6.82
N LYS A 96 -40.51 12.26 -8.01
CA LYS A 96 -40.81 13.48 -8.81
C LYS A 96 -42.33 13.73 -8.99
N LYS A 97 -43.15 12.67 -9.18
CA LYS A 97 -44.60 12.81 -9.33
C LYS A 97 -45.29 13.29 -8.05
N GLU A 98 -44.87 12.80 -6.88
CA GLU A 98 -45.41 13.24 -5.60
C GLU A 98 -45.12 14.75 -5.40
N PHE A 99 -43.93 15.21 -5.75
CA PHE A 99 -43.57 16.63 -5.69
C PHE A 99 -44.42 17.46 -6.66
N GLY A 100 -44.71 16.95 -7.86
CA GLY A 100 -45.63 17.57 -8.79
C GLY A 100 -47.04 17.72 -8.22
N THR A 101 -47.55 16.70 -7.52
CA THR A 101 -48.85 16.72 -6.85
C THR A 101 -48.87 17.73 -5.71
N TYR A 102 -47.81 17.84 -4.91
CA TYR A 102 -47.75 18.86 -3.83
C TYR A 102 -47.76 20.28 -4.38
N LEU A 103 -47.07 20.55 -5.49
CA LEU A 103 -47.10 21.84 -6.17
C LEU A 103 -48.49 22.16 -6.75
N LEU A 104 -49.22 21.17 -7.28
CA LEU A 104 -50.58 21.32 -7.75
C LEU A 104 -51.56 21.64 -6.62
N LEU A 105 -51.34 21.09 -5.43
CA LEU A 105 -52.14 21.35 -4.24
C LEU A 105 -51.80 22.71 -3.57
N GLY A 106 -50.94 23.54 -4.21
CA GLY A 106 -50.64 24.91 -3.77
C GLY A 106 -49.46 25.03 -2.84
N MET A 107 -48.64 23.98 -2.64
CA MET A 107 -47.39 24.10 -1.88
C MET A 107 -46.36 24.90 -2.69
N SER A 108 -45.63 25.82 -2.04
CA SER A 108 -44.53 26.52 -2.68
C SER A 108 -43.31 25.58 -2.90
N PRO A 109 -42.46 25.85 -3.89
CA PRO A 109 -41.23 25.07 -4.10
C PRO A 109 -40.34 25.01 -2.86
N ARG A 110 -40.30 26.06 -2.04
CA ARG A 110 -39.56 26.11 -0.78
C ARG A 110 -40.14 25.13 0.27
N GLN A 111 -41.47 25.02 0.34
CA GLN A 111 -42.13 24.07 1.25
C GLN A 111 -41.90 22.63 0.83
N VAL A 112 -41.92 22.31 -0.47
CA VAL A 112 -41.59 20.98 -0.99
C VAL A 112 -40.16 20.64 -0.70
N SER A 113 -39.22 21.58 -0.93
CA SER A 113 -37.81 21.42 -0.60
C SER A 113 -37.58 21.15 0.90
N SER A 114 -38.31 21.90 1.77
CA SER A 114 -38.25 21.70 3.23
C SER A 114 -38.75 20.31 3.66
N VAL A 115 -39.82 19.80 3.03
CA VAL A 115 -40.31 18.44 3.30
C VAL A 115 -39.25 17.39 2.92
N VAL A 116 -38.68 17.49 1.72
CA VAL A 116 -37.64 16.56 1.24
C VAL A 116 -36.40 16.61 2.15
N LEU A 117 -36.00 17.82 2.55
CA LEU A 117 -34.87 18.02 3.46
C LEU A 117 -35.12 17.33 4.81
N THR A 118 -36.33 17.51 5.37
CA THR A 118 -36.72 16.91 6.66
C THR A 118 -36.75 15.38 6.55
N GLU A 119 -37.28 14.83 5.46
CA GLU A 119 -37.29 13.39 5.20
C GLU A 119 -35.86 12.81 5.09
N THR A 120 -35.00 13.48 4.33
CA THR A 120 -33.58 13.11 4.17
C THR A 120 -32.85 13.18 5.52
N LEU A 121 -33.12 14.17 6.35
CA LEU A 121 -32.53 14.33 7.68
C LEU A 121 -32.97 13.22 8.64
N ILE A 122 -34.26 12.87 8.65
CA ILE A 122 -34.80 11.79 9.51
C ILE A 122 -34.12 10.46 9.16
N VAL A 123 -34.06 10.12 7.86
CA VAL A 123 -33.40 8.91 7.40
C VAL A 123 -31.90 8.95 7.70
N GLY A 124 -31.27 10.12 7.55
CA GLY A 124 -29.86 10.34 7.81
C GLY A 124 -29.49 10.13 9.29
N VAL A 125 -30.26 10.67 10.22
CA VAL A 125 -30.03 10.49 11.67
C VAL A 125 -30.20 9.03 12.08
N LEU A 126 -31.22 8.36 11.54
CA LEU A 126 -31.40 6.91 11.78
C LEU A 126 -30.24 6.09 11.21
N ALA A 127 -29.80 6.42 10.00
CA ALA A 127 -28.67 5.76 9.36
C ALA A 127 -27.34 5.99 10.12
N LEU A 128 -27.17 7.21 10.66
CA LEU A 128 -26.01 7.56 11.48
C LEU A 128 -25.97 6.72 12.77
N ALA A 129 -27.09 6.62 13.49
CA ALA A 129 -27.17 5.86 14.71
C ALA A 129 -26.89 4.35 14.51
N VAL A 130 -27.55 3.75 13.48
CA VAL A 130 -27.34 2.34 13.14
C VAL A 130 -25.94 2.12 12.56
N GLY A 131 -25.47 3.06 11.74
CA GLY A 131 -24.14 2.99 11.09
C GLY A 131 -22.99 3.07 12.09
N LEU A 132 -23.08 3.93 13.11
CA LEU A 132 -22.07 3.98 14.19
C LEU A 132 -22.05 2.66 14.99
N GLY A 133 -23.20 2.06 15.29
CA GLY A 133 -23.26 0.75 15.94
C GLY A 133 -22.65 -0.37 15.09
N LEU A 134 -22.99 -0.43 13.80
CA LEU A 134 -22.41 -1.41 12.89
C LEU A 134 -20.92 -1.14 12.66
N GLY A 135 -20.50 0.12 12.55
CA GLY A 135 -19.12 0.50 12.38
C GLY A 135 -18.26 0.09 13.57
N PHE A 136 -18.79 0.25 14.77
CA PHE A 136 -18.16 -0.27 16.00
C PHE A 136 -17.98 -1.80 15.93
N LEU A 137 -19.01 -2.56 15.53
CA LEU A 137 -18.90 -4.01 15.39
C LEU A 137 -17.89 -4.42 14.31
N ILE A 138 -17.85 -3.70 13.19
CA ILE A 138 -16.90 -3.95 12.11
C ILE A 138 -15.47 -3.65 12.57
N SER A 139 -15.24 -2.54 13.27
CA SER A 139 -13.91 -2.20 13.79
C SER A 139 -13.38 -3.25 14.75
N GLN A 140 -14.24 -3.77 15.64
CA GLN A 140 -13.88 -4.86 16.55
C GLN A 140 -13.57 -6.16 15.79
N ALA A 141 -14.42 -6.52 14.81
CA ALA A 141 -14.19 -7.73 14.00
C ALA A 141 -12.85 -7.68 13.23
N ILE A 142 -12.50 -6.52 12.70
CA ILE A 142 -11.22 -6.33 12.02
C ILE A 142 -10.06 -6.41 13.03
N ALA A 143 -10.18 -5.77 14.20
CA ALA A 143 -9.16 -5.84 15.25
C ALA A 143 -8.93 -7.29 15.71
N PHE A 144 -9.99 -8.07 15.92
CA PHE A 144 -9.88 -9.50 16.23
C PHE A 144 -9.22 -10.32 15.11
N ALA A 145 -9.63 -10.09 13.88
CA ALA A 145 -9.04 -10.79 12.73
C ALA A 145 -7.55 -10.49 12.60
N THR A 146 -7.17 -9.24 12.86
CA THR A 146 -5.77 -8.78 12.80
C THR A 146 -4.95 -9.39 13.93
N ALA A 147 -5.42 -9.35 15.18
CA ALA A 147 -4.75 -9.97 16.32
C ALA A 147 -4.56 -11.49 16.14
N GLY A 148 -5.55 -12.16 15.53
CA GLY A 148 -5.46 -13.59 15.20
C GLY A 148 -4.43 -13.92 14.10
N LEU A 149 -4.17 -13.00 13.17
CA LEU A 149 -3.13 -13.16 12.14
C LEU A 149 -1.71 -13.02 12.70
N ILE A 150 -1.55 -12.32 13.84
CA ILE A 150 -0.25 -12.00 14.44
C ILE A 150 0.13 -13.01 15.53
N GLY A 151 -0.81 -13.83 15.98
CA GLY A 151 -0.57 -14.73 17.12
C GLY A 151 -0.45 -14.04 18.48
N VAL A 152 -0.83 -12.75 18.61
CA VAL A 152 -0.86 -12.04 19.90
C VAL A 152 -1.96 -12.62 20.75
N ALA A 153 -1.58 -13.15 21.92
CA ALA A 153 -2.54 -13.66 22.92
C ALA A 153 -3.41 -12.52 23.43
N ILE A 154 -4.70 -12.55 23.09
CA ILE A 154 -5.69 -11.55 23.51
C ILE A 154 -6.09 -11.83 24.97
N SER A 155 -5.20 -11.56 25.93
CA SER A 155 -5.50 -11.80 27.34
C SER A 155 -6.32 -10.69 27.99
N ASP A 156 -6.26 -9.45 27.48
CA ASP A 156 -6.90 -8.25 28.06
C ASP A 156 -7.63 -7.37 27.04
N TYR A 157 -8.43 -8.00 26.16
CA TYR A 157 -9.17 -7.25 25.16
C TYR A 157 -10.37 -6.52 25.75
N HIS A 158 -10.29 -5.19 25.81
CA HIS A 158 -11.43 -4.34 26.16
C HIS A 158 -12.08 -3.75 24.90
N LEU A 159 -13.42 -3.92 24.81
CA LEU A 159 -14.23 -3.29 23.77
C LEU A 159 -14.17 -1.76 23.91
N LEU A 160 -13.35 -1.09 23.13
CA LEU A 160 -13.17 0.36 23.15
C LEU A 160 -14.00 1.04 22.05
N PHE A 161 -14.93 1.90 22.47
CA PHE A 161 -15.64 2.80 21.55
C PHE A 161 -14.86 4.11 21.40
N SER A 162 -14.36 4.40 20.20
CA SER A 162 -13.64 5.63 19.92
C SER A 162 -14.61 6.82 19.83
N ILE A 163 -14.55 7.69 20.82
CA ILE A 163 -15.34 8.96 20.83
C ILE A 163 -14.81 9.91 19.77
N HIS A 164 -13.49 9.97 19.57
CA HIS A 164 -12.86 10.82 18.56
C HIS A 164 -13.33 10.46 17.15
N SER A 165 -13.29 9.18 16.80
CA SER A 165 -13.75 8.68 15.50
C SER A 165 -15.26 8.87 15.30
N ALA A 166 -16.04 8.77 16.37
CA ALA A 166 -17.47 9.08 16.32
C ALA A 166 -17.74 10.57 16.05
N GLN A 167 -16.98 11.46 16.67
CA GLN A 167 -17.07 12.92 16.44
C GLN A 167 -16.65 13.28 15.01
N LEU A 168 -15.56 12.70 14.51
CA LEU A 168 -15.08 12.91 13.14
C LEU A 168 -16.13 12.42 12.12
N THR A 169 -16.73 11.25 12.36
CA THR A 169 -17.80 10.70 11.54
C THR A 169 -19.02 11.59 11.54
N LEU A 170 -19.43 12.06 12.72
CA LEU A 170 -20.56 12.99 12.85
C LEU A 170 -20.32 14.29 12.09
N GLY A 171 -19.14 14.90 12.23
CA GLY A 171 -18.74 16.12 11.53
C GLY A 171 -18.71 15.96 10.01
N CYS A 172 -18.09 14.87 9.52
CA CYS A 172 -18.03 14.55 8.10
C CYS A 172 -19.44 14.37 7.50
N PHE A 173 -20.29 13.57 8.14
CA PHE A 173 -21.66 13.36 7.65
C PHE A 173 -22.54 14.58 7.78
N ALA A 174 -22.35 15.43 8.80
CA ALA A 174 -23.03 16.74 8.87
C ALA A 174 -22.68 17.62 7.66
N LEU A 175 -21.41 17.68 7.27
CA LEU A 175 -20.97 18.38 6.07
C LEU A 175 -21.58 17.79 4.79
N ILE A 176 -21.57 16.47 4.66
CA ILE A 176 -22.21 15.77 3.52
C ILE A 176 -23.71 16.11 3.46
N PHE A 177 -24.42 16.12 4.59
CA PHE A 177 -25.83 16.48 4.63
C PHE A 177 -26.11 17.95 4.22
N VAL A 178 -25.22 18.88 4.58
CA VAL A 178 -25.32 20.28 4.10
C VAL A 178 -25.21 20.32 2.57
N VAL A 179 -24.26 19.60 1.99
CA VAL A 179 -24.09 19.54 0.52
C VAL A 179 -25.31 18.90 -0.14
N VAL A 180 -25.85 17.81 0.42
CA VAL A 180 -27.09 17.16 -0.05
C VAL A 180 -28.28 18.12 0.03
N ALA A 181 -28.41 18.87 1.11
CA ALA A 181 -29.47 19.87 1.30
C ALA A 181 -29.43 20.96 0.23
N LEU A 182 -28.26 21.52 -0.04
CA LEU A 182 -28.04 22.51 -1.10
C LEU A 182 -28.36 21.92 -2.48
N PHE A 183 -27.92 20.71 -2.75
CA PHE A 183 -28.23 20.02 -4.01
C PHE A 183 -29.73 19.82 -4.21
N ASN A 184 -30.46 19.35 -3.18
CA ASN A 184 -31.90 19.17 -3.21
C ASN A 184 -32.62 20.48 -3.42
N ALA A 185 -32.23 21.55 -2.72
CA ALA A 185 -32.82 22.89 -2.86
C ALA A 185 -32.68 23.40 -4.30
N VAL A 186 -31.46 23.29 -4.89
CA VAL A 186 -31.22 23.71 -6.28
C VAL A 186 -32.01 22.85 -7.27
N GLN A 187 -32.04 21.51 -7.07
CA GLN A 187 -32.73 20.60 -7.97
C GLN A 187 -34.24 20.83 -7.99
N ILE A 188 -34.87 21.03 -6.82
CA ILE A 188 -36.32 21.25 -6.71
C ILE A 188 -36.69 22.61 -7.23
N SER A 189 -35.92 23.67 -6.92
CA SER A 189 -36.21 25.03 -7.39
C SER A 189 -36.17 25.19 -8.91
N ARG A 190 -35.37 24.39 -9.59
CA ARG A 190 -35.23 24.39 -11.08
C ARG A 190 -36.25 23.53 -11.80
N CYS A 191 -37.08 22.72 -11.10
CA CYS A 191 -38.07 21.86 -11.72
C CYS A 191 -39.35 22.64 -12.10
N LYS A 192 -39.69 22.62 -13.40
CA LYS A 192 -40.97 23.15 -13.88
C LYS A 192 -42.09 22.15 -13.61
N LEU A 193 -43.27 22.64 -13.16
CA LEU A 193 -44.44 21.81 -12.84
C LEU A 193 -44.85 20.86 -13.97
N ALA A 194 -44.86 21.35 -15.21
CA ALA A 194 -45.15 20.54 -16.41
C ALA A 194 -44.19 19.36 -16.60
N THR A 195 -42.90 19.55 -16.23
CA THR A 195 -41.89 18.48 -16.34
C THR A 195 -42.03 17.43 -15.26
N LEU A 196 -42.52 17.81 -14.06
CA LEU A 196 -42.75 16.89 -12.94
C LEU A 196 -43.97 16.00 -13.20
N LEU A 197 -45.05 16.52 -13.76
CA LEU A 197 -46.25 15.77 -14.06
C LEU A 197 -46.12 14.83 -15.26
N SER A 198 -45.35 15.25 -16.28
CA SER A 198 -45.09 14.44 -17.49
C SER A 198 -43.88 13.52 -17.38
N ALA A 199 -43.28 13.37 -16.19
CA ALA A 199 -42.01 12.65 -15.98
C ALA A 199 -42.02 11.19 -16.49
N ASN A 200 -43.19 10.51 -16.52
CA ASN A 200 -43.30 9.15 -17.01
C ASN A 200 -43.74 9.02 -18.47
N SER A 201 -44.34 10.05 -19.07
CA SER A 201 -44.84 10.04 -20.43
C SER A 201 -43.92 10.69 -21.45
N ARG A 202 -42.96 11.47 -21.01
CA ARG A 202 -41.92 12.03 -21.86
C ARG A 202 -40.77 11.02 -21.98
N ASN A 203 -40.60 10.45 -23.19
CA ASN A 203 -39.31 9.86 -23.56
C ASN A 203 -38.23 10.94 -23.37
N GLU A 204 -37.32 10.75 -22.42
CA GLU A 204 -36.12 11.58 -22.32
C GLU A 204 -35.48 11.61 -23.68
N ARG A 205 -35.35 12.79 -24.31
CA ARG A 205 -34.62 12.94 -25.57
C ARG A 205 -33.24 12.38 -25.34
N MET A 206 -32.97 11.23 -25.94
CA MET A 206 -31.63 10.64 -25.87
C MET A 206 -30.69 11.62 -26.59
N PRO A 207 -29.67 12.17 -25.91
CA PRO A 207 -28.63 12.89 -26.62
C PRO A 207 -27.86 11.86 -27.46
N VAL A 208 -28.24 11.74 -28.72
CA VAL A 208 -27.49 10.92 -29.68
C VAL A 208 -26.20 11.66 -29.95
N ARG A 209 -25.12 11.20 -29.35
CA ARG A 209 -23.78 11.74 -29.61
C ARG A 209 -23.37 11.36 -31.03
N ASN A 210 -22.70 12.28 -31.71
CA ASN A 210 -22.16 11.99 -33.04
C ASN A 210 -21.14 10.85 -32.94
N PRO A 211 -21.35 9.73 -33.64
CA PRO A 211 -20.49 8.55 -33.55
C PRO A 211 -19.03 8.83 -33.93
N LEU A 212 -18.78 9.75 -34.88
CA LEU A 212 -17.42 10.16 -35.27
C LEU A 212 -16.71 10.90 -34.13
N ILE A 213 -17.42 11.80 -33.43
CA ILE A 213 -16.85 12.49 -32.23
C ILE A 213 -16.52 11.46 -31.15
N CYS A 214 -17.39 10.47 -30.93
CA CYS A 214 -17.12 9.40 -29.97
C CYS A 214 -15.88 8.59 -30.36
N LEU A 215 -15.68 8.27 -31.63
CA LEU A 215 -14.49 7.57 -32.11
C LEU A 215 -13.21 8.40 -31.87
N ILE A 216 -13.23 9.70 -32.21
CA ILE A 216 -12.08 10.59 -32.01
C ILE A 216 -11.75 10.69 -30.52
N VAL A 217 -12.74 10.93 -29.66
CA VAL A 217 -12.54 11.03 -28.21
C VAL A 217 -12.06 9.70 -27.62
N PHE A 218 -12.54 8.56 -28.13
CA PHE A 218 -12.08 7.25 -27.70
C PHE A 218 -10.59 7.04 -27.99
N VAL A 219 -10.17 7.32 -29.23
CA VAL A 219 -8.75 7.21 -29.61
C VAL A 219 -7.88 8.18 -28.83
N LEU A 220 -8.34 9.43 -28.66
CA LEU A 220 -7.61 10.43 -27.85
C LEU A 220 -7.49 9.97 -26.39
N SER A 221 -8.56 9.41 -25.81
CA SER A 221 -8.53 8.87 -24.44
C SER A 221 -7.53 7.72 -24.31
N CYS A 222 -7.45 6.82 -25.27
CA CYS A 222 -6.46 5.74 -25.28
C CYS A 222 -5.02 6.29 -25.38
N LEU A 223 -4.78 7.35 -26.17
CA LEU A 223 -3.47 8.00 -26.25
C LEU A 223 -3.10 8.70 -24.93
N ILE A 224 -4.07 9.36 -24.28
CA ILE A 224 -3.87 9.98 -22.97
C ILE A 224 -3.52 8.91 -21.92
N LEU A 225 -4.20 7.77 -21.94
CA LEU A 225 -3.90 6.65 -21.02
C LEU A 225 -2.53 6.03 -21.31
N ALA A 226 -2.16 5.86 -22.58
CA ALA A 226 -0.82 5.39 -22.96
C ALA A 226 0.27 6.33 -22.44
N LYS A 227 0.04 7.66 -22.56
CA LYS A 227 0.96 8.64 -21.98
C LYS A 227 0.97 8.58 -20.45
N ALA A 228 -0.18 8.41 -19.79
CA ALA A 228 -0.25 8.26 -18.34
C ALA A 228 0.60 7.08 -17.84
N TYR A 229 0.56 5.95 -18.56
CA TYR A 229 1.36 4.76 -18.23
C TYR A 229 2.86 4.99 -18.48
N ALA A 230 3.21 5.72 -19.55
CA ALA A 230 4.60 6.08 -19.80
C ALA A 230 5.18 7.02 -18.74
N GLU A 231 4.40 8.04 -18.31
CA GLU A 231 4.82 8.95 -17.23
C GLU A 231 4.99 8.21 -15.89
N LEU A 232 4.14 7.22 -15.60
CA LEU A 232 4.24 6.43 -14.39
C LEU A 232 5.53 5.60 -14.32
N ASN A 233 6.04 5.16 -15.48
CA ASN A 233 7.28 4.39 -15.54
C ASN A 233 8.55 5.24 -15.36
N ILE A 234 8.46 6.58 -15.39
CA ILE A 234 9.63 7.46 -15.23
C ILE A 234 10.01 7.60 -13.75
N ASP A 235 9.06 8.02 -12.91
CA ASP A 235 9.31 8.22 -11.46
C ASP A 235 9.12 6.93 -10.65
N GLY A 236 8.51 5.90 -11.24
CA GLY A 236 8.01 4.77 -10.49
C GLY A 236 6.93 5.19 -9.48
N LEU A 237 6.62 4.29 -8.53
CA LEU A 237 5.71 4.58 -7.40
C LEU A 237 6.46 4.91 -6.11
N VAL A 238 7.80 4.95 -6.16
CA VAL A 238 8.67 5.20 -5.00
C VAL A 238 8.69 6.69 -4.66
N TYR A 239 8.73 7.55 -5.67
CA TYR A 239 8.70 9.00 -5.50
C TYR A 239 7.35 9.55 -5.95
N PHE A 240 6.61 10.23 -5.06
CA PHE A 240 5.39 10.96 -5.40
C PHE A 240 5.71 12.27 -6.14
N GLY A 241 6.57 12.19 -7.16
CA GLY A 241 7.12 13.29 -7.92
C GLY A 241 6.11 13.96 -8.87
N GLU A 242 6.64 14.78 -9.78
CA GLU A 242 5.85 15.52 -10.76
C GLU A 242 5.21 14.57 -11.79
N HIS A 243 5.97 13.57 -12.27
CA HIS A 243 5.50 12.59 -13.23
C HIS A 243 4.38 11.71 -12.66
N PHE A 244 4.46 11.31 -11.39
CA PHE A 244 3.39 10.58 -10.71
C PHE A 244 2.09 11.40 -10.66
N ARG A 245 2.16 12.71 -10.33
CA ARG A 245 0.99 13.60 -10.32
C ARG A 245 0.38 13.76 -11.71
N ILE A 246 1.23 13.94 -12.73
CA ILE A 246 0.81 14.03 -14.14
C ILE A 246 0.17 12.72 -14.59
N ALA A 247 0.79 11.56 -14.31
CA ALA A 247 0.25 10.23 -14.63
C ALA A 247 -1.14 10.01 -14.02
N THR A 248 -1.31 10.36 -12.75
CA THR A 248 -2.59 10.24 -12.03
C THR A 248 -3.67 11.13 -12.67
N LEU A 249 -3.37 12.37 -12.97
CA LEU A 249 -4.32 13.28 -13.63
C LEU A 249 -4.69 12.79 -15.03
N LEU A 250 -3.72 12.37 -15.84
CA LEU A 250 -3.95 11.83 -17.18
C LEU A 250 -4.79 10.54 -17.10
N MET A 251 -4.54 9.66 -16.15
CA MET A 251 -5.33 8.44 -15.93
C MET A 251 -6.79 8.79 -15.60
N LEU A 252 -7.04 9.73 -14.70
CA LEU A 252 -8.40 10.15 -14.34
C LEU A 252 -9.13 10.77 -15.54
N VAL A 253 -8.50 11.66 -16.28
CA VAL A 253 -9.09 12.34 -17.44
C VAL A 253 -9.27 11.36 -18.62
N GLY A 254 -8.27 10.54 -18.91
CA GLY A 254 -8.32 9.52 -19.96
C GLY A 254 -9.43 8.50 -19.72
N THR A 255 -9.56 7.99 -18.49
CA THR A 255 -10.62 7.05 -18.12
C THR A 255 -12.01 7.68 -18.21
N LEU A 256 -12.16 8.95 -17.80
CA LEU A 256 -13.42 9.68 -17.94
C LEU A 256 -13.82 9.84 -19.42
N GLY A 257 -12.88 10.22 -20.27
CA GLY A 257 -13.08 10.34 -21.72
C GLY A 257 -13.40 9.00 -22.38
N LEU A 258 -12.76 7.92 -21.93
CA LEU A 258 -13.01 6.55 -22.40
C LEU A 258 -14.46 6.13 -22.13
N PHE A 259 -14.96 6.27 -20.90
CA PHE A 259 -16.36 5.94 -20.58
C PHE A 259 -17.35 6.90 -21.25
N TRP A 260 -16.98 8.19 -21.41
CA TRP A 260 -17.82 9.14 -22.12
C TRP A 260 -18.01 8.77 -23.59
N SER A 261 -16.98 8.29 -24.27
CA SER A 261 -16.98 7.95 -25.70
C SER A 261 -17.44 6.51 -25.99
N ALA A 262 -17.32 5.62 -25.00
CA ALA A 262 -17.58 4.19 -25.15
C ALA A 262 -18.98 3.87 -25.72
N SER A 263 -20.00 4.62 -25.30
CA SER A 263 -21.39 4.39 -25.77
C SER A 263 -21.54 4.54 -27.28
N GLY A 264 -20.95 5.58 -27.87
CA GLY A 264 -21.01 5.81 -29.32
C GLY A 264 -20.09 4.88 -30.11
N PHE A 265 -18.89 4.62 -29.59
CA PHE A 265 -17.92 3.74 -30.23
C PHE A 265 -18.43 2.27 -30.31
N PHE A 266 -18.92 1.71 -29.20
CA PHE A 266 -19.44 0.33 -29.19
C PHE A 266 -20.70 0.16 -30.06
N ILE A 267 -21.55 1.18 -30.16
CA ILE A 267 -22.70 1.12 -31.08
C ILE A 267 -22.21 0.99 -32.51
N LEU A 268 -21.23 1.80 -32.95
CA LEU A 268 -20.65 1.71 -34.29
C LEU A 268 -20.07 0.32 -34.57
N LEU A 269 -19.31 -0.21 -33.62
CA LEU A 269 -18.64 -1.50 -33.78
C LEU A 269 -19.66 -2.63 -33.93
N ILE A 270 -20.68 -2.68 -33.07
CA ILE A 270 -21.67 -3.76 -33.04
C ILE A 270 -22.62 -3.66 -34.23
N GLN A 271 -22.97 -2.45 -34.71
CA GLN A 271 -23.78 -2.26 -35.93
C GLN A 271 -23.07 -2.80 -37.18
N ARG A 272 -21.74 -2.82 -37.21
CA ARG A 272 -20.98 -3.47 -38.30
C ARG A 272 -21.05 -4.99 -38.26
N LEU A 273 -21.27 -5.59 -37.06
CA LEU A 273 -21.40 -7.02 -36.87
C LEU A 273 -22.87 -7.45 -37.04
N ARG A 274 -23.40 -7.38 -38.26
CA ARG A 274 -24.83 -7.63 -38.59
C ARG A 274 -25.36 -8.97 -38.04
N GLY A 275 -24.52 -10.02 -38.04
CA GLY A 275 -24.91 -11.36 -37.54
C GLY A 275 -25.16 -11.43 -36.02
N VAL A 276 -24.54 -10.50 -35.25
CA VAL A 276 -24.75 -10.40 -33.80
C VAL A 276 -25.86 -9.40 -33.50
N TYR A 277 -25.91 -8.28 -34.21
CA TYR A 277 -26.85 -7.18 -33.96
C TYR A 277 -28.30 -7.56 -34.14
N PHE A 278 -28.63 -8.36 -35.17
CA PHE A 278 -30.01 -8.79 -35.49
C PHE A 278 -30.43 -10.11 -34.82
N LYS A 279 -29.60 -10.71 -33.96
CA LYS A 279 -29.94 -12.00 -33.33
C LYS A 279 -30.80 -11.78 -32.07
N GLY A 280 -32.05 -12.20 -32.08
CA GLY A 280 -32.97 -12.13 -30.94
C GLY A 280 -33.17 -10.73 -30.40
N LEU A 281 -32.96 -10.49 -29.09
CA LEU A 281 -33.08 -9.19 -28.44
C LEU A 281 -31.76 -8.37 -28.42
N ALA A 282 -30.72 -8.73 -29.18
CA ALA A 282 -29.42 -8.07 -29.14
C ALA A 282 -29.52 -6.59 -29.47
N MET A 283 -30.26 -6.18 -30.49
CA MET A 283 -30.52 -4.79 -30.86
C MET A 283 -31.13 -3.98 -29.71
N PHE A 284 -32.14 -4.55 -29.03
CA PHE A 284 -32.78 -3.93 -27.89
C PHE A 284 -31.82 -3.79 -26.71
N THR A 285 -31.10 -4.88 -26.39
CA THR A 285 -30.11 -4.91 -25.30
C THR A 285 -29.00 -3.88 -25.51
N MET A 286 -28.44 -3.84 -26.73
CA MET A 286 -27.36 -2.90 -27.06
C MET A 286 -27.80 -1.44 -27.01
N ARG A 287 -29.00 -1.15 -27.50
CA ARG A 287 -29.58 0.18 -27.40
C ARG A 287 -29.81 0.62 -25.96
N GLN A 288 -30.25 -0.30 -25.08
CA GLN A 288 -30.38 -0.02 -23.67
C GLN A 288 -29.01 0.24 -23.01
N ILE A 289 -28.00 -0.62 -23.25
CA ILE A 289 -26.65 -0.46 -22.72
C ILE A 289 -26.07 0.89 -23.14
N ALA A 290 -26.16 1.22 -24.43
CA ALA A 290 -25.63 2.47 -24.95
C ALA A 290 -26.29 3.71 -24.30
N THR A 291 -27.60 3.69 -24.14
CA THR A 291 -28.32 4.77 -23.44
C THR A 291 -27.86 4.89 -22.00
N LYS A 292 -27.70 3.77 -21.31
CA LYS A 292 -27.28 3.72 -19.91
C LYS A 292 -25.83 4.18 -19.72
N VAL A 293 -24.89 3.69 -20.52
CA VAL A 293 -23.49 4.13 -20.48
C VAL A 293 -23.41 5.64 -20.73
N ASN A 294 -24.21 6.17 -21.66
CA ASN A 294 -24.23 7.59 -21.96
C ASN A 294 -24.73 8.47 -20.79
N THR A 295 -25.63 7.96 -19.96
CA THR A 295 -26.18 8.69 -18.81
C THR A 295 -25.40 8.47 -17.52
N ALA A 296 -24.68 7.35 -17.40
CA ALA A 296 -24.00 6.89 -16.19
C ALA A 296 -22.46 6.84 -16.31
N PHE A 297 -21.88 7.44 -17.37
CA PHE A 297 -20.43 7.36 -17.61
C PHE A 297 -19.57 7.87 -16.43
N VAL A 298 -20.01 8.91 -15.72
CA VAL A 298 -19.32 9.42 -14.51
C VAL A 298 -19.31 8.37 -13.39
N SER A 299 -20.44 7.65 -13.23
CA SER A 299 -20.53 6.60 -12.22
C SER A 299 -19.66 5.40 -12.57
N LEU A 300 -19.62 4.98 -13.86
CA LEU A 300 -18.76 3.90 -14.32
C LEU A 300 -17.27 4.28 -14.20
N TRP A 301 -16.93 5.53 -14.49
CA TRP A 301 -15.60 6.08 -14.25
C TRP A 301 -15.21 5.99 -12.76
N ALA A 302 -16.06 6.50 -11.85
CA ALA A 302 -15.78 6.47 -10.41
C ALA A 302 -15.62 5.03 -9.89
N VAL A 303 -16.50 4.11 -10.33
CA VAL A 303 -16.42 2.68 -9.99
C VAL A 303 -15.11 2.06 -10.48
N SER A 304 -14.69 2.38 -11.72
CA SER A 304 -13.43 1.86 -12.27
C SER A 304 -12.20 2.35 -11.49
N VAL A 305 -12.19 3.63 -11.13
CA VAL A 305 -11.11 4.21 -10.31
C VAL A 305 -11.07 3.60 -8.91
N LEU A 306 -12.24 3.41 -8.27
CA LEU A 306 -12.31 2.78 -6.94
C LEU A 306 -11.88 1.31 -6.97
N LEU A 307 -12.26 0.56 -8.02
CA LEU A 307 -11.80 -0.83 -8.21
C LEU A 307 -10.29 -0.87 -8.44
N PHE A 308 -9.76 0.02 -9.26
CA PHE A 308 -8.32 0.16 -9.48
C PHE A 308 -7.57 0.32 -8.14
N PHE A 309 -7.97 1.31 -7.33
CA PHE A 309 -7.35 1.50 -6.02
C PHE A 309 -7.53 0.29 -5.11
N SER A 310 -8.71 -0.35 -5.11
CA SER A 310 -8.94 -1.55 -4.32
C SER A 310 -7.99 -2.70 -4.71
N ILE A 311 -7.83 -2.97 -6.00
CA ILE A 311 -6.94 -4.02 -6.50
C ILE A 311 -5.49 -3.70 -6.14
N VAL A 312 -5.03 -2.48 -6.41
CA VAL A 312 -3.64 -2.09 -6.15
C VAL A 312 -3.34 -2.17 -4.66
N VAL A 313 -4.18 -1.59 -3.80
CA VAL A 313 -3.95 -1.54 -2.35
C VAL A 313 -3.93 -2.94 -1.74
N PHE A 314 -4.88 -3.82 -2.09
CA PHE A 314 -4.86 -5.20 -1.59
C PHE A 314 -3.64 -5.97 -2.08
N SER A 315 -3.36 -5.91 -3.39
CA SER A 315 -2.25 -6.65 -3.96
C SER A 315 -0.90 -6.19 -3.42
N THR A 316 -0.69 -4.87 -3.36
CA THR A 316 0.55 -4.27 -2.85
C THR A 316 0.74 -4.53 -1.36
N GLY A 317 -0.32 -4.34 -0.56
CA GLY A 317 -0.24 -4.52 0.89
C GLY A 317 0.10 -5.95 1.28
N PHE A 318 -0.55 -6.95 0.65
CA PHE A 318 -0.22 -8.36 0.89
C PHE A 318 1.18 -8.73 0.40
N SER A 319 1.59 -8.19 -0.76
CA SER A 319 2.92 -8.50 -1.31
C SER A 319 4.04 -7.90 -0.45
N LEU A 320 3.89 -6.66 -0.03
CA LEU A 320 4.88 -6.00 0.82
C LEU A 320 4.99 -6.69 2.18
N ALA A 321 3.87 -7.07 2.76
CA ALA A 321 3.85 -7.81 4.02
C ALA A 321 4.52 -9.18 3.91
N SER A 322 4.29 -9.92 2.82
CA SER A 322 4.95 -11.20 2.58
C SER A 322 6.46 -11.05 2.43
N VAL A 323 6.88 -10.06 1.65
CA VAL A 323 8.32 -9.78 1.43
C VAL A 323 9.02 -9.44 2.75
N LEU A 324 8.40 -8.54 3.56
CA LEU A 324 8.98 -8.19 4.87
C LEU A 324 9.05 -9.39 5.81
N SER A 325 8.05 -10.28 5.77
CA SER A 325 8.04 -11.49 6.60
C SER A 325 9.10 -12.51 6.16
N ASP A 326 9.24 -12.73 4.83
CA ASP A 326 10.21 -13.67 4.28
C ASP A 326 11.66 -13.19 4.55
N GLN A 327 11.92 -11.89 4.37
CA GLN A 327 13.23 -11.30 4.66
C GLN A 327 13.59 -11.35 6.15
N LEU A 328 12.57 -11.20 7.02
CA LEU A 328 12.79 -11.27 8.45
C LEU A 328 13.35 -12.64 8.88
N GLU A 329 12.81 -13.75 8.33
CA GLU A 329 13.29 -15.10 8.61
C GLU A 329 14.74 -15.29 8.13
N GLU A 330 15.09 -14.73 6.96
CA GLU A 330 16.46 -14.82 6.41
C GLU A 330 17.47 -13.96 7.18
N ASN A 331 17.02 -12.80 7.73
CA ASN A 331 17.90 -11.82 8.36
C ASN A 331 17.96 -11.91 9.91
N THR A 332 17.30 -12.89 10.52
CA THR A 332 17.32 -13.12 11.99
C THR A 332 17.89 -14.49 12.34
N GLN A 333 18.97 -14.89 11.65
CA GLN A 333 19.62 -16.19 11.86
C GLN A 333 20.49 -16.22 13.14
N PHE A 334 20.83 -15.06 13.71
CA PHE A 334 21.57 -14.92 14.96
C PHE A 334 20.67 -14.30 16.03
N ASP A 335 21.01 -14.47 17.31
CA ASP A 335 20.26 -13.84 18.38
C ASP A 335 20.52 -12.34 18.47
N VAL A 336 21.78 -11.94 18.29
CA VAL A 336 22.22 -10.52 18.35
C VAL A 336 23.33 -10.26 17.35
N SER A 337 23.31 -9.08 16.73
CA SER A 337 24.47 -8.49 16.05
C SER A 337 24.89 -7.22 16.75
N ILE A 338 26.15 -7.18 17.19
CA ILE A 338 26.80 -6.00 17.79
C ILE A 338 27.64 -5.36 16.70
N ARG A 339 27.40 -4.09 16.42
CA ARG A 339 28.03 -3.37 15.31
C ARG A 339 28.91 -2.24 15.78
N ALA A 340 30.05 -2.11 15.10
CA ALA A 340 30.90 -0.93 15.15
C ALA A 340 31.09 -0.37 13.75
N SER A 341 30.52 0.80 13.48
CA SER A 341 30.74 1.54 12.22
C SER A 341 32.02 2.36 12.35
N LEU A 342 33.08 1.92 11.70
CA LEU A 342 34.38 2.59 11.77
C LEU A 342 34.56 3.64 10.66
N MET A 343 33.59 3.74 9.75
CA MET A 343 33.53 4.78 8.71
C MET A 343 33.48 6.20 9.32
N ALA A 344 32.78 6.38 10.41
CA ALA A 344 32.68 7.69 11.09
C ALA A 344 34.03 8.25 11.58
N LEU A 345 35.08 7.42 11.59
CA LEU A 345 36.44 7.80 11.94
C LEU A 345 37.28 8.26 10.73
N ASP A 346 36.72 8.24 9.53
CA ASP A 346 37.38 8.80 8.34
C ASP A 346 37.16 10.32 8.31
N THR A 347 38.26 11.05 8.30
CA THR A 347 38.24 12.51 8.31
C THR A 347 38.16 13.14 6.92
N SER A 348 38.21 12.35 5.86
CA SER A 348 38.14 12.85 4.47
C SER A 348 36.82 13.56 4.18
N ASP A 349 35.71 13.01 4.63
CA ASP A 349 34.39 13.62 4.50
C ASP A 349 34.29 14.91 5.32
N MET A 350 34.87 14.96 6.54
CA MET A 350 34.91 16.14 7.36
C MET A 350 35.72 17.27 6.69
N GLU A 351 36.83 16.91 6.01
CA GLU A 351 37.65 17.87 5.26
C GLU A 351 36.88 18.48 4.07
N ALA A 352 35.97 17.75 3.44
CA ALA A 352 35.16 18.20 2.32
C ALA A 352 33.97 19.11 2.73
N VAL A 353 33.51 19.03 3.98
CA VAL A 353 32.39 19.85 4.49
C VAL A 353 32.83 21.28 4.74
N PRO A 354 32.06 22.33 4.33
CA PRO A 354 32.39 23.73 4.62
C PRO A 354 32.52 24.04 6.11
N SER A 355 33.52 24.86 6.48
CA SER A 355 33.81 25.20 7.88
C SER A 355 32.70 25.95 8.62
N GLU A 356 31.79 26.61 7.86
CA GLU A 356 30.60 27.26 8.41
C GLU A 356 29.67 26.29 9.15
N GLN A 357 29.64 25.01 8.74
CA GLN A 357 28.84 23.99 9.40
C GLN A 357 29.41 23.55 10.75
N TYR A 358 30.69 23.79 10.99
CA TYR A 358 31.35 23.51 12.26
C TYR A 358 31.43 24.74 13.18
N GLY A 359 30.96 25.90 12.76
CA GLY A 359 31.07 27.16 13.50
C GLY A 359 32.30 28.00 13.14
N GLY A 360 33.22 27.48 12.32
CA GLY A 360 34.44 28.18 11.86
C GLY A 360 35.58 27.20 11.56
N GLU A 361 36.70 27.78 11.05
CA GLU A 361 37.88 26.98 10.70
C GLU A 361 38.56 26.35 11.93
N ASP A 362 38.59 27.05 13.07
CA ASP A 362 39.22 26.56 14.28
C ASP A 362 38.43 25.39 14.89
N GLU A 363 37.08 25.47 14.91
CA GLU A 363 36.20 24.42 15.38
C GLU A 363 36.25 23.20 14.48
N LYS A 364 36.30 23.40 13.14
CA LYS A 364 36.50 22.31 12.18
C LYS A 364 37.82 21.58 12.39
N ALA A 365 38.92 22.35 12.55
CA ALA A 365 40.24 21.77 12.81
C ALA A 365 40.27 20.99 14.12
N ALA A 366 39.65 21.51 15.18
CA ALA A 366 39.54 20.81 16.46
C ALA A 366 38.78 19.50 16.35
N ALA A 367 37.64 19.49 15.65
CA ALA A 367 36.85 18.29 15.43
C ALA A 367 37.59 17.22 14.63
N ILE A 368 38.34 17.61 13.59
CA ILE A 368 39.18 16.69 12.81
C ILE A 368 40.30 16.10 13.69
N GLU A 369 40.98 16.91 14.51
CA GLU A 369 42.05 16.42 15.41
C GLU A 369 41.48 15.49 16.51
N GLU A 370 40.28 15.75 17.02
CA GLU A 370 39.59 14.88 17.97
C GLU A 370 39.25 13.54 17.33
N THR A 371 38.69 13.54 16.11
CA THR A 371 38.37 12.31 15.36
C THR A 371 39.63 11.50 15.05
N LYS A 372 40.72 12.15 14.66
CA LYS A 372 42.02 11.50 14.45
C LYS A 372 42.58 10.87 15.73
N ALA A 373 42.46 11.57 16.88
CA ALA A 373 42.89 11.04 18.18
C ALA A 373 42.07 9.80 18.56
N GLN A 374 40.74 9.86 18.38
CA GLN A 374 39.83 8.74 18.61
C GLN A 374 40.17 7.54 17.70
N ARG A 375 40.39 7.78 16.41
CA ARG A 375 40.80 6.73 15.47
C ARG A 375 42.10 6.05 15.90
N ASN A 376 43.13 6.83 16.31
CA ASN A 376 44.40 6.27 16.75
C ASN A 376 44.24 5.39 18.01
N GLU A 377 43.40 5.77 18.94
CA GLU A 377 43.13 4.96 20.14
C GLU A 377 42.39 3.68 19.79
N ILE A 378 41.40 3.75 18.90
CA ILE A 378 40.66 2.56 18.41
C ILE A 378 41.58 1.64 17.63
N CYS A 379 42.48 2.17 16.75
CA CYS A 379 43.48 1.37 16.06
C CYS A 379 44.39 0.64 17.05
N ARG A 380 44.83 1.32 18.11
CA ARG A 380 45.66 0.70 19.15
C ARG A 380 44.94 -0.45 19.84
N LEU A 381 43.70 -0.21 20.32
CA LEU A 381 42.89 -1.23 21.00
C LEU A 381 42.54 -2.40 20.05
N TRP A 382 42.25 -2.11 18.81
CA TRP A 382 41.99 -3.09 17.77
C TRP A 382 43.20 -4.02 17.56
N GLN A 383 44.40 -3.45 17.40
CA GLN A 383 45.62 -4.20 17.23
C GLN A 383 45.99 -5.03 18.49
N GLU A 384 45.87 -4.42 19.70
CA GLU A 384 46.13 -5.09 20.95
C GLU A 384 45.26 -6.32 21.20
N ASN A 385 44.03 -6.30 20.69
CA ASN A 385 43.07 -7.42 20.76
C ASN A 385 43.09 -8.32 19.51
N GLY A 386 44.06 -8.18 18.62
CA GLY A 386 44.21 -9.01 17.42
C GLY A 386 43.06 -8.86 16.45
N GLY A 387 42.40 -7.68 16.38
CA GLY A 387 41.25 -7.44 15.52
C GLY A 387 39.95 -8.12 15.99
N SER A 388 39.87 -8.57 17.25
CA SER A 388 38.71 -9.31 17.74
C SER A 388 37.86 -8.49 18.70
N THR A 389 36.67 -8.08 18.23
CA THR A 389 35.62 -7.44 19.05
C THR A 389 35.17 -8.38 20.17
N ALA A 390 35.01 -9.67 19.87
CA ALA A 390 34.65 -10.69 20.88
C ALA A 390 35.68 -10.80 21.99
N ALA A 391 37.00 -10.82 21.66
CA ALA A 391 38.06 -10.90 22.68
C ALA A 391 38.07 -9.67 23.58
N TYR A 392 37.83 -8.49 23.03
CA TYR A 392 37.77 -7.24 23.79
C TYR A 392 36.54 -7.21 24.70
N LEU A 393 35.35 -7.48 24.21
CA LEU A 393 34.14 -7.51 25.02
C LEU A 393 34.18 -8.56 26.12
N LYS A 394 34.75 -9.76 25.85
CA LYS A 394 34.98 -10.82 26.84
C LYS A 394 35.91 -10.35 27.96
N SER A 395 36.86 -9.47 27.70
CA SER A 395 37.74 -8.91 28.74
C SER A 395 37.03 -7.95 29.68
N LEU A 396 35.91 -7.35 29.24
CA LEU A 396 35.18 -6.29 29.96
C LEU A 396 33.88 -6.79 30.57
N ILE A 397 33.22 -7.78 29.97
CA ILE A 397 31.92 -8.30 30.40
C ILE A 397 32.15 -9.59 31.23
N PRO A 398 31.81 -9.59 32.54
CA PRO A 398 31.88 -10.78 33.37
C PRO A 398 30.95 -11.89 32.83
N ASP A 399 31.35 -13.15 33.06
CA ASP A 399 30.57 -14.36 32.71
C ASP A 399 30.17 -14.45 31.24
N TRP A 400 30.99 -13.86 30.34
CA TRP A 400 30.75 -13.91 28.89
C TRP A 400 30.50 -15.32 28.35
N ASP A 401 31.35 -16.29 28.74
CA ASP A 401 31.27 -17.68 28.27
C ASP A 401 30.02 -18.43 28.78
N GLU A 402 29.38 -17.94 29.84
CA GLU A 402 28.11 -18.49 30.33
C GLU A 402 26.90 -17.86 29.62
N ARG A 403 27.05 -16.62 29.15
CA ARG A 403 25.98 -15.87 28.46
C ARG A 403 25.95 -16.09 26.96
N VAL A 404 27.11 -16.29 26.32
CA VAL A 404 27.27 -16.43 24.87
C VAL A 404 27.59 -17.87 24.53
N THR A 405 26.70 -18.54 23.81
CA THR A 405 26.84 -19.93 23.40
C THR A 405 27.67 -20.10 22.13
N GLY A 406 27.74 -19.08 21.28
CA GLY A 406 28.52 -19.04 20.06
C GLY A 406 28.66 -17.60 19.57
N SER A 407 29.77 -17.33 18.87
CA SER A 407 29.98 -16.03 18.26
C SER A 407 30.74 -16.13 16.94
N ALA A 408 30.46 -15.22 16.01
CA ALA A 408 31.16 -15.08 14.73
C ALA A 408 31.29 -13.60 14.38
N GLN A 409 32.53 -13.15 14.16
CA GLN A 409 32.81 -11.80 13.72
C GLN A 409 32.95 -11.76 12.20
N VAL A 410 32.38 -10.73 11.58
CA VAL A 410 32.51 -10.42 10.16
C VAL A 410 32.96 -8.97 10.02
N ASP A 411 34.16 -8.79 9.47
CA ASP A 411 34.74 -7.48 9.20
C ASP A 411 34.61 -7.19 7.71
N THR A 412 33.85 -6.15 7.37
CA THR A 412 33.68 -5.70 6.00
C THR A 412 34.73 -4.65 5.66
N TRP A 413 35.46 -4.89 4.60
CA TRP A 413 36.48 -4.00 4.06
C TRP A 413 36.02 -3.37 2.76
N LEU A 414 36.53 -2.17 2.47
CA LEU A 414 36.36 -1.51 1.18
C LEU A 414 37.66 -1.65 0.36
N ALA A 415 37.53 -2.06 -0.89
CA ALA A 415 38.66 -2.09 -1.82
C ALA A 415 39.16 -0.68 -2.12
N ASN A 416 40.49 -0.48 -2.11
CA ASN A 416 41.10 0.81 -2.39
C ASN A 416 41.25 1.09 -3.88
N ASP A 417 41.28 0.04 -4.71
CA ASP A 417 41.62 0.09 -6.14
C ASP A 417 40.44 -0.27 -7.06
N LEU A 418 39.28 -0.61 -6.50
CA LEU A 418 38.10 -1.04 -7.26
C LEU A 418 36.82 -0.44 -6.66
N THR A 419 36.14 0.42 -7.43
CA THR A 419 34.86 1.02 -6.99
C THR A 419 33.64 0.21 -7.47
N ASN A 420 32.50 0.41 -6.81
CA ASN A 420 31.24 -0.20 -7.18
C ASN A 420 30.85 0.12 -8.62
N LYS A 421 31.05 1.36 -9.07
CA LYS A 421 30.78 1.80 -10.44
C LYS A 421 31.68 1.09 -11.46
N GLN A 422 32.97 1.02 -11.19
CA GLN A 422 33.92 0.33 -12.09
C GLN A 422 33.57 -1.17 -12.24
N LEU A 423 33.19 -1.81 -11.13
CA LEU A 423 32.81 -3.21 -11.14
C LEU A 423 31.49 -3.48 -11.86
N ALA A 424 30.48 -2.61 -11.67
CA ALA A 424 29.22 -2.68 -12.39
C ALA A 424 29.40 -2.49 -13.89
N ASP A 425 30.16 -1.46 -14.31
CA ASP A 425 30.47 -1.18 -15.70
C ASP A 425 31.22 -2.35 -16.39
N ALA A 426 32.18 -2.96 -15.66
CA ALA A 426 32.92 -4.14 -16.14
C ALA A 426 32.00 -5.35 -16.33
N CYS A 427 30.90 -5.45 -15.61
CA CYS A 427 29.86 -6.46 -15.76
C CYS A 427 28.79 -6.11 -16.79
N GLY A 428 28.79 -4.88 -17.32
CA GLY A 428 27.79 -4.39 -18.31
C GLY A 428 26.48 -3.94 -17.67
N PHE A 429 26.51 -3.51 -16.40
CA PHE A 429 25.36 -3.00 -15.65
C PHE A 429 25.58 -1.53 -15.28
N THR A 430 24.49 -0.78 -15.23
CA THR A 430 24.47 0.54 -14.60
C THR A 430 24.13 0.39 -13.10
N LEU A 431 24.52 1.37 -12.28
CA LEU A 431 24.22 1.36 -10.84
C LEU A 431 22.73 1.27 -10.54
N ASP A 432 21.90 1.97 -11.31
CA ASP A 432 20.44 1.92 -11.19
C ASP A 432 19.88 0.49 -11.40
N GLN A 433 20.48 -0.28 -12.29
CA GLN A 433 20.09 -1.68 -12.53
C GLN A 433 20.45 -2.63 -11.36
N ILE A 434 21.40 -2.24 -10.52
CA ILE A 434 21.83 -3.02 -9.35
C ILE A 434 21.24 -2.52 -8.03
N GLY A 435 20.41 -1.48 -8.06
CA GLY A 435 19.75 -0.97 -6.86
C GLY A 435 20.39 0.25 -6.21
N SER A 436 21.39 0.85 -6.84
CA SER A 436 22.02 2.08 -6.40
C SER A 436 21.75 3.23 -7.39
N ASP A 437 21.69 4.48 -6.92
CA ASP A 437 21.55 5.66 -7.78
C ASP A 437 22.94 6.13 -8.25
N GLU A 438 23.08 6.57 -9.50
CA GLU A 438 24.32 7.15 -10.01
C GLU A 438 24.76 8.43 -9.26
N SER A 439 23.82 9.10 -8.58
CA SER A 439 24.10 10.26 -7.72
C SER A 439 24.47 9.88 -6.29
N SER A 440 24.44 8.59 -5.94
CA SER A 440 24.76 8.07 -4.62
C SER A 440 26.27 8.10 -4.38
N SER A 441 26.68 8.44 -3.14
CA SER A 441 28.07 8.30 -2.70
C SER A 441 28.61 6.89 -2.85
N MET A 442 27.75 5.88 -2.83
CA MET A 442 28.08 4.47 -3.03
C MET A 442 28.70 4.16 -4.41
N ALA A 443 28.51 5.03 -5.41
CA ALA A 443 29.09 4.85 -6.74
C ALA A 443 30.61 4.84 -6.73
N ASP A 444 31.19 5.77 -6.01
CA ASP A 444 32.64 6.01 -5.90
C ASP A 444 33.26 5.28 -4.69
N GLU A 445 32.44 4.65 -3.83
CA GLU A 445 32.92 3.80 -2.75
C GLU A 445 33.59 2.53 -3.29
N GLY A 446 34.58 2.02 -2.55
CA GLY A 446 35.23 0.75 -2.81
C GLY A 446 34.26 -0.42 -2.71
N VAL A 447 34.52 -1.45 -3.50
CA VAL A 447 33.74 -2.69 -3.44
C VAL A 447 33.90 -3.35 -2.07
N GLN A 448 32.80 -3.77 -1.47
CA GLN A 448 32.79 -4.44 -0.17
C GLN A 448 33.27 -5.88 -0.28
N TYR A 449 34.15 -6.28 0.63
CA TYR A 449 34.58 -7.66 0.74
C TYR A 449 34.77 -8.12 2.19
N VAL A 450 34.64 -9.42 2.41
CA VAL A 450 34.81 -10.09 3.70
C VAL A 450 35.75 -11.31 3.52
N SER A 451 36.46 -11.70 4.59
CA SER A 451 37.33 -12.88 4.53
C SER A 451 36.53 -14.17 4.58
N LEU A 452 37.04 -15.21 3.90
CA LEU A 452 36.42 -16.53 3.82
C LEU A 452 36.22 -17.18 5.20
N SER A 453 37.22 -17.06 6.08
CA SER A 453 37.15 -17.65 7.42
C SER A 453 36.06 -17.04 8.26
N GLN A 454 35.91 -15.69 8.24
CA GLN A 454 34.86 -14.97 8.97
C GLN A 454 33.48 -15.28 8.37
N PHE A 455 33.38 -15.30 7.04
CA PHE A 455 32.16 -15.70 6.34
C PHE A 455 31.69 -17.10 6.74
N ASN A 456 32.63 -18.05 6.74
CA ASN A 456 32.35 -19.43 7.14
C ASN A 456 32.00 -19.55 8.63
N ALA A 457 32.62 -18.75 9.49
CA ALA A 457 32.26 -18.72 10.93
C ALA A 457 30.79 -18.23 11.12
N ALA A 458 30.38 -17.22 10.40
CA ALA A 458 28.99 -16.74 10.43
C ALA A 458 28.01 -17.81 9.90
N ARG A 459 28.35 -18.49 8.79
CA ARG A 459 27.57 -19.61 8.26
C ARG A 459 27.41 -20.76 9.27
N GLN A 460 28.51 -21.14 9.93
CA GLN A 460 28.49 -22.20 10.93
C GLN A 460 27.63 -21.78 12.16
N LEU A 461 27.71 -20.53 12.58
CA LEU A 461 26.88 -20.00 13.66
C LEU A 461 25.39 -20.05 13.30
N ALA A 462 25.06 -19.81 12.02
CA ALA A 462 23.71 -19.94 11.46
C ALA A 462 23.27 -21.39 11.20
N GLY A 463 24.16 -22.39 11.47
CA GLY A 463 23.86 -23.80 11.19
C GLY A 463 24.10 -24.27 9.75
N GLU A 464 24.70 -23.41 8.93
CA GLU A 464 25.01 -23.66 7.53
C GLU A 464 26.38 -24.32 7.36
N LYS A 465 26.60 -24.96 6.19
CA LYS A 465 27.88 -25.61 5.90
C LYS A 465 28.92 -24.60 5.40
N PRO A 466 30.20 -24.76 5.79
CA PRO A 466 31.26 -23.90 5.28
C PRO A 466 31.46 -24.15 3.76
N ILE A 467 31.95 -23.10 3.10
CA ILE A 467 32.27 -23.08 1.68
C ILE A 467 33.81 -23.14 1.52
N GLU A 468 34.27 -23.85 0.51
CA GLU A 468 35.68 -23.91 0.16
C GLU A 468 35.97 -23.05 -1.06
N LEU A 469 37.06 -22.27 -1.03
CA LEU A 469 37.58 -21.47 -2.13
C LEU A 469 39.08 -21.78 -2.31
N ALA A 470 39.58 -21.72 -3.54
CA ALA A 470 41.00 -21.70 -3.78
C ALA A 470 41.63 -20.36 -3.38
N ALA A 471 42.94 -20.31 -3.21
CA ALA A 471 43.65 -19.12 -2.73
C ALA A 471 43.57 -17.92 -3.67
N ASP A 472 43.21 -18.14 -4.94
CA ASP A 472 43.05 -17.11 -5.98
C ASP A 472 41.59 -16.98 -6.45
N GLU A 473 40.65 -17.54 -5.70
CA GLU A 473 39.22 -17.47 -6.05
C GLU A 473 38.44 -16.54 -5.13
N TYR A 474 37.35 -15.98 -5.68
CA TYR A 474 36.31 -15.29 -4.91
C TYR A 474 34.94 -15.90 -5.20
N LEU A 475 34.00 -15.71 -4.27
CA LEU A 475 32.59 -15.92 -4.49
C LEU A 475 31.82 -14.62 -4.23
N VAL A 476 30.59 -14.57 -4.70
CA VAL A 476 29.69 -13.41 -4.52
C VAL A 476 28.60 -13.77 -3.53
N ASP A 477 28.47 -13.02 -2.47
CA ASP A 477 27.33 -13.05 -1.57
C ASP A 477 26.34 -11.95 -1.97
N ASN A 478 25.08 -12.34 -2.22
CA ASN A 478 24.05 -11.41 -2.69
C ASN A 478 22.70 -11.71 -2.05
N THR A 479 22.27 -10.85 -1.16
CA THR A 479 21.00 -10.94 -0.44
C THR A 479 19.87 -10.12 -1.08
N VAL A 480 20.14 -9.40 -2.19
CA VAL A 480 19.19 -8.52 -2.86
C VAL A 480 18.81 -9.05 -4.23
N ASP A 481 17.54 -9.36 -4.44
CA ASP A 481 17.07 -9.97 -5.70
C ASP A 481 17.24 -9.05 -6.92
N LYS A 482 17.14 -7.74 -6.76
CA LYS A 482 17.33 -6.77 -7.87
C LYS A 482 18.71 -6.88 -8.50
N SER A 483 19.72 -7.11 -7.67
CA SER A 483 21.11 -7.29 -8.09
C SER A 483 21.46 -8.73 -8.50
N ALA A 484 20.53 -9.69 -8.46
CA ALA A 484 20.80 -11.11 -8.73
C ALA A 484 21.44 -11.37 -10.11
N LYS A 485 21.01 -10.65 -11.16
CA LYS A 485 21.61 -10.78 -12.50
C LYS A 485 23.05 -10.25 -12.53
N TYR A 486 23.29 -9.16 -11.82
CA TYR A 486 24.63 -8.60 -11.64
C TYR A 486 25.51 -9.56 -10.85
N ALA A 487 25.04 -10.07 -9.72
CA ALA A 487 25.74 -11.04 -8.91
C ALA A 487 26.09 -12.32 -9.69
N GLN A 488 25.18 -12.82 -10.53
CA GLN A 488 25.44 -13.94 -11.44
C GLN A 488 26.49 -13.61 -12.50
N ALA A 489 26.46 -12.42 -13.08
CA ALA A 489 27.45 -11.97 -14.05
C ALA A 489 28.82 -11.77 -13.39
N LEU A 490 28.86 -11.22 -12.17
CA LEU A 490 30.05 -11.03 -11.37
C LEU A 490 30.63 -12.38 -10.93
N GLY A 491 29.78 -13.29 -10.45
CA GLY A 491 30.18 -14.65 -10.06
C GLY A 491 30.39 -15.61 -11.22
N GLN A 492 30.36 -15.16 -12.48
CA GLN A 492 30.56 -16.05 -13.64
C GLN A 492 31.96 -16.69 -13.61
N LYS A 493 32.00 -18.01 -13.59
CA LYS A 493 33.26 -18.79 -13.47
C LYS A 493 34.31 -18.32 -14.47
N GLY A 494 35.50 -18.03 -13.95
CA GLY A 494 36.66 -17.60 -14.74
C GLY A 494 36.72 -16.08 -15.01
N ARG A 495 35.81 -15.28 -14.45
CA ARG A 495 35.94 -13.80 -14.44
C ARG A 495 37.03 -13.39 -13.48
N THR A 496 37.94 -12.55 -13.92
CA THR A 496 39.04 -12.02 -13.09
C THR A 496 38.77 -10.57 -12.69
N ILE A 497 39.07 -10.23 -11.45
CA ILE A 497 39.05 -8.88 -10.88
C ILE A 497 40.28 -8.65 -10.06
N THR A 498 40.69 -7.40 -9.86
CA THR A 498 41.76 -7.03 -8.96
C THR A 498 41.16 -6.32 -7.74
N VAL A 499 41.50 -6.76 -6.54
CA VAL A 499 41.06 -6.22 -5.28
C VAL A 499 42.29 -6.01 -4.39
N ASP A 500 42.56 -4.78 -4.01
CA ASP A 500 43.74 -4.39 -3.20
C ASP A 500 45.06 -4.98 -3.72
N GLY A 501 45.23 -4.99 -5.06
CA GLY A 501 46.41 -5.47 -5.73
C GLY A 501 46.48 -7.01 -5.95
N HIS A 502 45.50 -7.79 -5.45
CA HIS A 502 45.40 -9.24 -5.66
C HIS A 502 44.51 -9.56 -6.85
N GLU A 503 44.98 -10.36 -7.78
CA GLU A 503 44.21 -10.87 -8.92
C GLU A 503 43.38 -12.09 -8.48
N LEU A 504 42.07 -11.99 -8.51
CA LEU A 504 41.12 -13.02 -8.07
C LEU A 504 40.24 -13.46 -9.20
N THR A 505 39.89 -14.76 -9.21
CA THR A 505 39.04 -15.40 -10.23
C THR A 505 37.73 -15.87 -9.60
N ALA A 506 36.60 -15.63 -10.28
CA ALA A 506 35.30 -16.10 -9.81
C ALA A 506 35.21 -17.63 -9.77
N SER A 507 34.84 -18.17 -8.62
CA SER A 507 34.64 -19.63 -8.41
C SER A 507 33.44 -20.19 -9.17
N GLY A 508 32.52 -19.32 -9.59
CA GLY A 508 31.23 -19.69 -10.20
C GLY A 508 30.13 -19.86 -9.17
N GLN A 509 30.37 -19.53 -7.92
CA GLN A 509 29.37 -19.62 -6.83
C GLN A 509 28.81 -18.25 -6.52
N VAL A 510 27.49 -18.19 -6.40
CA VAL A 510 26.75 -17.04 -5.86
C VAL A 510 25.87 -17.58 -4.72
N VAL A 511 25.99 -17.00 -3.56
CA VAL A 511 25.26 -17.40 -2.35
C VAL A 511 24.40 -16.27 -1.84
N SER A 512 23.47 -16.56 -0.96
CA SER A 512 22.69 -15.58 -0.20
C SER A 512 22.83 -15.92 1.27
N GLN A 513 23.61 -15.11 2.00
CA GLN A 513 23.82 -15.28 3.43
C GLN A 513 23.66 -13.96 4.13
N SER A 514 22.75 -13.88 5.08
CA SER A 514 22.72 -12.70 5.96
C SER A 514 23.91 -12.76 6.91
N LEU A 515 24.70 -11.69 6.94
CA LEU A 515 25.87 -11.54 7.79
C LEU A 515 25.57 -10.80 9.09
N GLN A 516 24.33 -10.42 9.30
CA GLN A 516 23.89 -9.58 10.43
C GLN A 516 22.42 -9.81 10.78
N VAL A 517 22.02 -9.50 11.99
CA VAL A 517 20.61 -9.33 12.37
C VAL A 517 20.12 -7.99 11.86
N SER A 518 19.10 -7.98 11.00
CA SER A 518 18.51 -6.73 10.49
C SER A 518 17.09 -6.94 10.03
N SER A 519 16.31 -5.86 9.99
CA SER A 519 14.95 -5.89 9.46
C SER A 519 14.92 -6.09 7.93
N MET A 520 15.99 -5.70 7.24
CA MET A 520 16.07 -5.68 5.78
C MET A 520 17.52 -5.64 5.33
N SER A 521 17.89 -6.46 4.37
CA SER A 521 19.21 -6.40 3.75
C SER A 521 19.20 -5.33 2.64
N CYS A 522 20.14 -4.41 2.72
CA CYS A 522 20.35 -3.34 1.74
C CYS A 522 21.75 -3.35 1.13
N LEU A 523 22.54 -4.40 1.41
CA LEU A 523 23.92 -4.50 0.93
C LEU A 523 23.92 -4.85 -0.56
N LEU A 524 24.74 -4.14 -1.33
CA LEU A 524 25.14 -4.58 -2.67
C LEU A 524 25.88 -5.93 -2.56
N ALA A 525 26.06 -6.61 -3.69
CA ALA A 525 26.81 -7.86 -3.72
C ALA A 525 28.18 -7.70 -3.03
N VAL A 526 28.43 -8.52 -2.01
CA VAL A 526 29.67 -8.55 -1.23
C VAL A 526 30.57 -9.64 -1.79
N LEU A 527 31.87 -9.36 -1.91
CA LEU A 527 32.85 -10.35 -2.31
C LEU A 527 33.34 -11.14 -1.09
N VAL A 528 33.33 -12.44 -1.17
CA VAL A 528 34.02 -13.29 -0.18
C VAL A 528 35.35 -13.69 -0.79
N VAL A 529 36.43 -13.31 -0.12
CA VAL A 529 37.82 -13.42 -0.64
C VAL A 529 38.67 -14.23 0.30
N PRO A 530 39.83 -14.73 -0.17
CA PRO A 530 40.81 -15.42 0.69
C PRO A 530 41.25 -14.53 1.88
N ASP A 531 41.56 -15.17 3.00
CA ASP A 531 41.87 -14.47 4.27
C ASP A 531 43.12 -13.56 4.18
N GLU A 532 44.01 -13.83 3.22
CA GLU A 532 45.26 -13.08 3.02
C GLU A 532 44.99 -11.58 2.80
N LEU A 533 43.93 -11.22 2.04
CA LEU A 533 43.61 -9.80 1.76
C LEU A 533 43.27 -9.04 3.05
N ALA A 534 42.40 -9.60 3.89
CA ALA A 534 42.05 -9.01 5.16
C ALA A 534 43.24 -8.99 6.14
N ALA A 535 44.09 -10.01 6.13
CA ALA A 535 45.27 -10.10 6.95
C ALA A 535 46.31 -9.02 6.56
N ASP A 536 46.51 -8.76 5.28
CA ASP A 536 47.41 -7.71 4.79
C ASP A 536 46.96 -6.31 5.24
N ARG A 537 45.64 -6.03 5.18
CA ARG A 537 45.03 -4.78 5.67
C ARG A 537 45.23 -4.63 7.18
N PHE A 538 44.97 -5.69 7.94
CA PHE A 538 45.19 -5.73 9.37
C PHE A 538 46.68 -5.47 9.74
N ALA A 539 47.60 -6.11 9.02
CA ALA A 539 49.05 -5.94 9.21
C ALA A 539 49.51 -4.51 8.85
N ALA A 540 48.86 -3.85 7.90
CA ALA A 540 49.09 -2.47 7.55
C ALA A 540 48.61 -1.49 8.62
N GLY A 541 47.82 -1.95 9.60
CA GLY A 541 47.24 -1.11 10.66
C GLY A 541 45.90 -0.44 10.25
N ASP A 542 45.25 -0.93 9.17
CA ASP A 542 43.98 -0.43 8.74
C ASP A 542 42.82 -0.93 9.63
N LEU A 543 41.75 -0.18 9.64
CA LEU A 543 40.46 -0.60 10.25
C LEU A 543 39.48 -1.04 9.18
N PRO A 544 38.64 -2.03 9.48
CA PRO A 544 37.52 -2.37 8.58
C PRO A 544 36.52 -1.21 8.49
N TYR A 545 35.79 -1.18 7.41
CA TYR A 545 34.67 -0.24 7.21
C TYR A 545 33.57 -0.45 8.25
N LEU A 546 33.26 -1.72 8.51
CA LEU A 546 32.25 -2.18 9.45
C LEU A 546 32.75 -3.45 10.14
N SER A 547 32.64 -3.52 11.45
CA SER A 547 32.88 -4.76 12.21
C SER A 547 31.58 -5.20 12.87
N GLU A 548 31.15 -6.41 12.57
CA GLU A 548 29.93 -7.01 13.09
C GLU A 548 30.23 -8.28 13.87
N LEU A 549 29.87 -8.29 15.13
CA LEU A 549 29.96 -9.48 15.98
C LEU A 549 28.56 -10.08 16.15
N ASN A 550 28.33 -11.22 15.51
CA ASN A 550 27.12 -12.02 15.67
C ASN A 550 27.29 -12.95 16.86
N VAL A 551 26.29 -13.03 17.71
CA VAL A 551 26.31 -13.88 18.90
C VAL A 551 24.98 -14.63 19.04
N ASN A 552 25.08 -15.88 19.56
CA ASN A 552 23.93 -16.62 20.06
C ASN A 552 23.99 -16.67 21.59
N LEU A 553 22.88 -16.39 22.24
CA LEU A 553 22.77 -16.26 23.70
C LEU A 553 22.27 -17.53 24.36
N ALA A 554 22.59 -17.71 25.64
CA ALA A 554 22.04 -18.79 26.46
C ALA A 554 20.62 -18.48 26.99
N SER A 555 20.13 -17.25 26.81
CA SER A 555 18.84 -16.75 27.31
C SER A 555 17.79 -16.73 26.23
N ASP A 556 16.56 -17.12 26.57
CA ASP A 556 15.40 -17.00 25.67
C ASP A 556 14.96 -15.53 25.47
N SER A 557 15.23 -14.63 26.44
CA SER A 557 14.99 -13.19 26.31
C SER A 557 16.29 -12.49 25.91
N GLN A 558 16.48 -12.30 24.62
CA GLN A 558 17.69 -11.74 24.03
C GLN A 558 17.86 -10.26 24.38
N GLU A 559 16.76 -9.50 24.32
CA GLU A 559 16.74 -8.07 24.62
C GLU A 559 17.17 -7.77 26.07
N GLN A 560 16.64 -8.52 27.04
CA GLN A 560 17.00 -8.34 28.45
C GLN A 560 18.46 -8.77 28.72
N ALA A 561 18.86 -9.91 28.15
CA ALA A 561 20.23 -10.40 28.30
C ALA A 561 21.26 -9.39 27.73
N MET A 562 20.93 -8.80 26.56
CA MET A 562 21.80 -7.79 25.96
C MET A 562 21.86 -6.50 26.76
N LYS A 563 20.73 -6.01 27.29
CA LYS A 563 20.69 -4.86 28.22
C LYS A 563 21.56 -5.08 29.45
N ASP A 564 21.49 -6.27 30.03
CA ASP A 564 22.31 -6.62 31.20
C ASP A 564 23.81 -6.69 30.84
N MET A 565 24.16 -7.23 29.65
CA MET A 565 25.54 -7.25 29.16
C MET A 565 26.06 -5.82 28.89
N MET A 566 25.26 -4.95 28.27
CA MET A 566 25.65 -3.57 28.02
C MET A 566 25.74 -2.74 29.30
N ALA A 567 24.94 -3.01 30.32
CA ALA A 567 25.07 -2.39 31.62
C ALA A 567 26.38 -2.79 32.33
N GLU A 568 26.85 -4.03 32.19
CA GLU A 568 28.17 -4.45 32.71
C GLU A 568 29.32 -3.84 31.87
N TYR A 569 29.19 -3.81 30.54
CA TYR A 569 30.14 -3.12 29.68
C TYR A 569 30.30 -1.64 30.05
N GLY A 570 29.19 -0.92 30.25
CA GLY A 570 29.20 0.49 30.64
C GLY A 570 29.82 0.79 32.04
N LYS A 571 29.90 -0.21 32.91
CA LYS A 571 30.65 -0.09 34.16
C LYS A 571 32.17 -0.14 33.95
N ALA A 572 32.61 -0.93 32.97
CA ALA A 572 34.03 -1.05 32.64
C ALA A 572 34.52 0.08 31.70
N ALA A 573 33.64 0.50 30.77
CA ALA A 573 33.86 1.58 29.81
C ALA A 573 32.70 2.59 29.90
N PRO A 574 32.70 3.47 30.91
CA PRO A 574 31.57 4.39 31.13
C PRO A 574 31.43 5.39 29.98
N PRO A 575 30.20 5.72 29.57
CA PRO A 575 29.96 6.74 28.56
C PRO A 575 30.38 8.13 29.06
N SER A 576 30.53 9.10 28.15
CA SER A 576 30.78 10.48 28.51
C SER A 576 29.67 11.04 29.43
N GLU A 577 29.97 12.07 30.24
CA GLU A 577 28.99 12.70 31.14
C GLU A 577 27.74 13.15 30.37
N GLU A 578 27.91 13.71 29.17
CA GLU A 578 26.82 14.18 28.33
C GLU A 578 25.89 13.04 27.87
N LEU A 579 26.45 11.88 27.50
CA LEU A 579 25.69 10.71 27.11
C LEU A 579 25.02 10.04 28.31
N ALA A 580 25.70 10.01 29.47
CA ALA A 580 25.12 9.50 30.70
C ALA A 580 23.93 10.35 31.19
N GLU A 581 23.95 11.67 31.04
CA GLU A 581 22.81 12.56 31.32
C GLU A 581 21.61 12.28 30.38
N LYS A 582 21.86 11.83 29.15
CA LYS A 582 20.81 11.37 28.20
C LYS A 582 20.34 9.94 28.45
N GLY A 583 20.86 9.25 29.46
CA GLY A 583 20.46 7.89 29.84
C GLY A 583 21.18 6.78 29.06
N TRP A 584 22.25 7.10 28.32
CA TRP A 584 23.03 6.08 27.62
C TRP A 584 23.92 5.30 28.61
N THR A 585 24.06 4.01 28.37
CA THR A 585 24.86 3.10 29.22
C THR A 585 26.23 2.78 28.63
N TYR A 586 26.49 3.15 27.39
CA TYR A 586 27.73 3.02 26.64
C TYR A 586 27.86 4.17 25.64
N ASP A 587 29.03 4.40 25.08
CA ASP A 587 29.27 5.44 24.07
C ASP A 587 28.94 4.91 22.68
N PRO A 588 27.81 5.32 22.06
CA PRO A 588 27.46 4.89 20.70
C PRO A 588 28.33 5.64 19.67
N GLY A 589 28.71 4.98 18.60
CA GLY A 589 29.50 5.57 17.51
C GLY A 589 30.99 5.28 17.60
N ALA A 590 31.45 4.50 18.59
CA ALA A 590 32.83 4.04 18.72
C ALA A 590 32.91 2.49 18.72
N TRP A 591 34.07 1.94 18.30
CA TRP A 591 34.35 0.54 18.54
C TRP A 591 34.51 0.29 20.05
N PRO A 592 34.03 -0.82 20.64
CA PRO A 592 33.51 -2.02 20.01
C PRO A 592 31.99 -2.04 19.73
N VAL A 593 31.23 -1.08 20.22
CA VAL A 593 29.77 -1.07 20.11
C VAL A 593 29.26 0.29 19.70
N SER A 594 28.94 0.47 18.41
CA SER A 594 28.18 1.65 17.97
C SER A 594 26.69 1.46 18.29
N TYR A 595 26.16 0.28 17.96
CA TYR A 595 24.79 -0.13 18.31
C TYR A 595 24.68 -1.67 18.23
N TYR A 596 23.58 -2.20 18.73
CA TYR A 596 23.28 -3.62 18.60
C TYR A 596 21.80 -3.81 18.22
N ASP A 597 21.54 -4.87 17.48
CA ASP A 597 20.19 -5.35 17.16
C ASP A 597 20.01 -6.77 17.69
N THR A 598 18.91 -7.02 18.40
CA THR A 598 18.49 -8.36 18.79
C THR A 598 17.47 -8.90 17.80
N SER A 599 17.47 -10.19 17.49
CA SER A 599 16.45 -10.77 16.62
C SER A 599 15.06 -10.61 17.22
N GLU A 600 14.93 -10.65 18.56
CA GLU A 600 13.69 -10.36 19.29
C GLU A 600 13.15 -8.96 18.97
N SER A 601 13.98 -7.91 19.07
CA SER A 601 13.57 -6.52 18.79
C SER A 601 13.30 -6.28 17.31
N VAL A 602 14.14 -6.84 16.42
CA VAL A 602 13.97 -6.73 14.97
C VAL A 602 12.68 -7.41 14.52
N VAL A 603 12.40 -8.61 15.04
CA VAL A 603 11.13 -9.33 14.77
C VAL A 603 9.94 -8.55 15.28
N ALA A 604 9.97 -8.07 16.51
CA ALA A 604 8.87 -7.30 17.10
C ALA A 604 8.57 -6.03 16.31
N ASN A 605 9.61 -5.26 15.95
CA ASN A 605 9.48 -4.02 15.17
C ASN A 605 8.97 -4.29 13.75
N SER A 606 9.52 -5.30 13.08
CA SER A 606 9.14 -5.64 11.70
C SER A 606 7.74 -6.26 11.63
N MET A 607 7.35 -7.09 12.59
CA MET A 607 5.99 -7.60 12.70
C MET A 607 4.99 -6.46 12.94
N GLY A 608 5.32 -5.47 13.77
CA GLY A 608 4.50 -4.29 13.98
C GLY A 608 4.26 -3.51 12.68
N LEU A 609 5.31 -3.26 11.91
CA LEU A 609 5.21 -2.57 10.61
C LEU A 609 4.43 -3.40 9.58
N THR A 610 4.75 -4.68 9.46
CA THR A 610 4.05 -5.61 8.55
C THR A 610 2.55 -5.65 8.84
N LEU A 611 2.21 -5.79 10.10
CA LEU A 611 0.84 -5.77 10.58
C LEU A 611 0.10 -4.52 10.17
N LEU A 612 0.73 -3.38 10.40
CA LEU A 612 0.22 -2.08 10.08
C LEU A 612 -0.09 -1.94 8.59
N LEU A 613 0.84 -2.36 7.73
CA LEU A 613 0.68 -2.33 6.28
C LEU A 613 -0.46 -3.25 5.80
N VAL A 614 -0.53 -4.47 6.31
CA VAL A 614 -1.63 -5.41 6.01
C VAL A 614 -2.97 -4.83 6.45
N TYR A 615 -3.03 -4.31 7.65
CA TYR A 615 -4.24 -3.72 8.20
C TYR A 615 -4.72 -2.53 7.38
N LEU A 616 -3.82 -1.60 7.05
CA LEU A 616 -4.13 -0.45 6.21
C LEU A 616 -4.61 -0.88 4.81
N ALA A 617 -3.93 -1.85 4.21
CA ALA A 617 -4.29 -2.38 2.91
C ALA A 617 -5.66 -3.07 2.91
N LEU A 618 -5.90 -3.96 3.86
CA LEU A 618 -7.20 -4.61 4.05
C LEU A 618 -8.31 -3.58 4.18
N TYR A 619 -8.08 -2.58 4.98
CA TYR A 619 -9.09 -1.61 5.33
C TYR A 619 -9.43 -0.66 4.19
N ILE A 620 -8.42 0.00 3.62
CA ILE A 620 -8.61 0.93 2.49
C ILE A 620 -9.17 0.17 1.29
N GLY A 621 -8.62 -1.00 0.99
CA GLY A 621 -9.09 -1.85 -0.09
C GLY A 621 -10.56 -2.26 0.09
N PHE A 622 -10.94 -2.63 1.32
CA PHE A 622 -12.32 -3.02 1.65
C PHE A 622 -13.30 -1.85 1.56
N VAL A 623 -12.91 -0.65 2.02
CA VAL A 623 -13.71 0.58 1.89
C VAL A 623 -14.01 0.89 0.44
N PHE A 624 -13.00 0.87 -0.42
CA PHE A 624 -13.19 1.14 -1.85
C PHE A 624 -14.04 0.07 -2.52
N LEU A 625 -13.84 -1.19 -2.17
CA LEU A 625 -14.60 -2.32 -2.71
C LEU A 625 -16.08 -2.25 -2.31
N MET A 626 -16.37 -1.99 -1.03
CA MET A 626 -17.74 -1.84 -0.53
C MET A 626 -18.44 -0.63 -1.14
N THR A 627 -17.74 0.50 -1.28
CA THR A 627 -18.28 1.71 -1.92
C THR A 627 -18.60 1.44 -3.39
N THR A 628 -17.70 0.79 -4.11
CA THR A 628 -17.91 0.37 -5.50
C THR A 628 -19.15 -0.50 -5.65
N ALA A 629 -19.28 -1.50 -4.79
CA ALA A 629 -20.40 -2.42 -4.78
C ALA A 629 -21.73 -1.71 -4.49
N ALA A 630 -21.73 -0.80 -3.52
CA ALA A 630 -22.89 0.00 -3.18
C ALA A 630 -23.33 0.91 -4.34
N VAL A 631 -22.39 1.62 -4.98
CA VAL A 631 -22.68 2.48 -6.15
C VAL A 631 -23.32 1.67 -7.28
N LEU A 632 -22.69 0.56 -7.64
CA LEU A 632 -23.20 -0.29 -8.73
C LEU A 632 -24.55 -0.92 -8.40
N SER A 633 -24.76 -1.40 -7.18
CA SER A 633 -26.02 -2.01 -6.76
C SER A 633 -27.17 -1.01 -6.80
N VAL A 634 -26.97 0.19 -6.24
CA VAL A 634 -27.96 1.28 -6.26
C VAL A 634 -28.30 1.67 -7.69
N GLN A 635 -27.28 1.80 -8.52
CA GLN A 635 -27.46 2.18 -9.91
C GLN A 635 -28.23 1.13 -10.70
N GLN A 636 -27.84 -0.17 -10.57
CA GLN A 636 -28.51 -1.26 -11.26
C GLN A 636 -29.95 -1.44 -10.83
N LEU A 637 -30.26 -1.35 -9.53
CA LEU A 637 -31.63 -1.44 -9.04
C LEU A 637 -32.51 -0.30 -9.56
N SER A 638 -31.97 0.92 -9.62
CA SER A 638 -32.65 2.06 -10.24
C SER A 638 -33.00 1.82 -11.70
N GLU A 639 -32.04 1.31 -12.46
CA GLU A 639 -32.17 1.09 -13.88
C GLU A 639 -33.10 -0.09 -14.22
N VAL A 640 -33.09 -1.13 -13.40
CA VAL A 640 -34.03 -2.24 -13.52
C VAL A 640 -35.45 -1.76 -13.28
N ALA A 641 -35.68 -0.93 -12.27
CA ALA A 641 -36.99 -0.33 -12.01
C ALA A 641 -37.52 0.46 -13.22
N ASP A 642 -36.66 1.29 -13.85
CA ASP A 642 -36.99 2.07 -15.05
C ASP A 642 -37.18 1.18 -16.31
N SER A 643 -36.65 -0.04 -16.30
CA SER A 643 -36.72 -0.98 -17.43
C SER A 643 -37.96 -1.91 -17.36
N ILE A 644 -38.60 -2.08 -16.21
CA ILE A 644 -39.78 -2.96 -16.02
C ILE A 644 -40.88 -2.68 -17.03
N PRO A 645 -41.32 -1.42 -17.29
CA PRO A 645 -42.37 -1.16 -18.30
C PRO A 645 -41.99 -1.61 -19.70
N ARG A 646 -40.70 -1.49 -20.07
CA ARG A 646 -40.18 -1.93 -21.38
C ARG A 646 -40.17 -3.45 -21.51
N TYR A 647 -39.80 -4.17 -20.46
CA TYR A 647 -39.86 -5.63 -20.43
C TYR A 647 -41.30 -6.14 -20.46
N ARG A 648 -42.25 -5.40 -19.83
CA ARG A 648 -43.68 -5.73 -19.93
C ARG A 648 -44.20 -5.60 -21.36
N LEU A 649 -43.82 -4.57 -22.09
CA LEU A 649 -44.14 -4.39 -23.51
C LEU A 649 -43.56 -5.54 -24.38
N LEU A 650 -42.31 -5.95 -24.12
CA LEU A 650 -41.72 -7.09 -24.84
C LEU A 650 -42.47 -8.39 -24.57
N ALA A 651 -42.89 -8.61 -23.33
CA ALA A 651 -43.71 -9.78 -22.97
C ALA A 651 -45.08 -9.75 -23.68
N GLN A 652 -45.71 -8.57 -23.78
CA GLN A 652 -46.97 -8.38 -24.54
C GLN A 652 -46.76 -8.61 -26.03
N LEU A 653 -45.61 -8.37 -26.60
CA LEU A 653 -45.24 -8.66 -27.99
C LEU A 653 -44.82 -10.12 -28.22
N GLY A 654 -44.96 -11.01 -27.22
CA GLY A 654 -44.69 -12.43 -27.34
C GLY A 654 -43.22 -12.83 -27.12
N CYS A 655 -42.39 -11.99 -26.53
CA CYS A 655 -41.02 -12.38 -26.20
C CYS A 655 -41.00 -13.43 -25.08
N ASP A 656 -40.25 -14.50 -25.30
CA ASP A 656 -40.03 -15.57 -24.32
C ASP A 656 -39.26 -15.08 -23.10
N ARG A 657 -39.60 -15.64 -21.91
CA ARG A 657 -38.95 -15.35 -20.62
C ARG A 657 -37.44 -15.56 -20.70
N GLY A 658 -36.98 -16.60 -21.42
CA GLY A 658 -35.58 -16.90 -21.62
C GLY A 658 -34.83 -15.77 -22.35
N MET A 659 -35.46 -15.16 -23.35
CA MET A 659 -34.90 -14.03 -24.11
C MET A 659 -34.77 -12.78 -23.22
N VAL A 660 -35.79 -12.48 -22.40
CA VAL A 660 -35.77 -11.34 -21.46
C VAL A 660 -34.70 -11.52 -20.41
N LEU A 661 -34.59 -12.70 -19.79
CA LEU A 661 -33.57 -12.98 -18.78
C LEU A 661 -32.14 -12.98 -19.36
N ARG A 662 -31.96 -13.42 -20.60
CA ARG A 662 -30.67 -13.34 -21.30
C ARG A 662 -30.29 -11.90 -21.55
N SER A 663 -31.22 -11.04 -22.00
CA SER A 663 -30.98 -9.60 -22.15
C SER A 663 -30.57 -8.94 -20.83
N LEU A 664 -31.29 -9.25 -19.74
CA LEU A 664 -30.98 -8.76 -18.41
C LEU A 664 -29.56 -9.18 -17.95
N ARG A 665 -29.24 -10.48 -18.11
CA ARG A 665 -27.90 -11.01 -17.75
C ARG A 665 -26.79 -10.31 -18.53
N THR A 666 -26.96 -10.08 -19.83
CA THR A 666 -26.00 -9.38 -20.67
C THR A 666 -25.83 -7.93 -20.22
N GLN A 667 -26.92 -7.24 -19.88
CA GLN A 667 -26.85 -5.85 -19.38
C GLN A 667 -26.09 -5.76 -18.06
N VAL A 668 -26.43 -6.59 -17.06
CA VAL A 668 -25.75 -6.62 -15.77
C VAL A 668 -24.29 -7.00 -15.96
N GLY A 669 -24.01 -8.03 -16.77
CA GLY A 669 -22.64 -8.49 -17.04
C GLY A 669 -21.75 -7.41 -17.67
N ILE A 670 -22.23 -6.65 -18.65
CA ILE A 670 -21.47 -5.57 -19.27
C ILE A 670 -21.27 -4.41 -18.30
N TYR A 671 -22.27 -4.10 -17.49
CA TYR A 671 -22.23 -3.00 -16.53
C TYR A 671 -21.21 -3.21 -15.40
N PHE A 672 -21.08 -4.45 -14.95
CA PHE A 672 -20.05 -4.84 -13.99
C PHE A 672 -18.71 -5.14 -14.68
N GLY A 673 -18.71 -5.76 -15.84
CA GLY A 673 -17.50 -6.16 -16.55
C GLY A 673 -16.68 -5.00 -17.10
N ALA A 674 -17.33 -3.95 -17.62
CA ALA A 674 -16.60 -2.84 -18.24
C ALA A 674 -15.72 -2.04 -17.24
N PRO A 675 -16.20 -1.63 -16.04
CA PRO A 675 -15.36 -0.99 -15.05
C PRO A 675 -14.24 -1.90 -14.53
N LEU A 676 -14.54 -3.19 -14.33
CA LEU A 676 -13.54 -4.17 -13.86
C LEU A 676 -12.42 -4.37 -14.88
N LEU A 677 -12.75 -4.42 -16.17
CA LEU A 677 -11.75 -4.55 -17.24
C LEU A 677 -10.81 -3.33 -17.26
N VAL A 678 -11.37 -2.12 -17.20
CA VAL A 678 -10.57 -0.88 -17.21
C VAL A 678 -9.73 -0.79 -15.93
N ALA A 679 -10.32 -1.10 -14.77
CA ALA A 679 -9.59 -1.16 -13.51
C ALA A 679 -8.44 -2.18 -13.55
N GLY A 680 -8.70 -3.37 -14.13
CA GLY A 680 -7.68 -4.40 -14.33
C GLY A 680 -6.50 -3.93 -15.19
N CYS A 681 -6.77 -3.20 -16.28
CA CYS A 681 -5.70 -2.62 -17.11
C CYS A 681 -4.86 -1.59 -16.35
N HIS A 682 -5.51 -0.69 -15.59
CA HIS A 682 -4.80 0.28 -14.75
C HIS A 682 -3.99 -0.40 -13.66
N SER A 683 -4.58 -1.41 -12.99
CA SER A 683 -3.91 -2.17 -11.92
C SER A 683 -2.73 -2.97 -12.44
N ALA A 684 -2.85 -3.60 -13.61
CA ALA A 684 -1.74 -4.33 -14.22
C ALA A 684 -0.53 -3.42 -14.49
N CYS A 685 -0.77 -2.21 -15.01
CA CYS A 685 0.29 -1.23 -15.22
C CYS A 685 0.91 -0.76 -13.89
N ALA A 686 0.09 -0.34 -12.92
CA ALA A 686 0.60 0.15 -11.64
C ALA A 686 1.37 -0.92 -10.86
N ILE A 687 0.87 -2.17 -10.87
CA ILE A 687 1.51 -3.30 -10.20
C ILE A 687 2.83 -3.67 -10.90
N SER A 688 2.91 -3.63 -12.25
CA SER A 688 4.17 -3.90 -12.96
C SER A 688 5.25 -2.87 -12.62
N VAL A 689 4.88 -1.58 -12.57
CA VAL A 689 5.81 -0.51 -12.18
C VAL A 689 6.27 -0.66 -10.72
N LEU A 690 5.35 -0.98 -9.82
CA LEU A 690 5.68 -1.21 -8.41
C LEU A 690 6.59 -2.43 -8.26
N TYR A 691 6.30 -3.51 -9.00
CA TYR A 691 7.12 -4.72 -8.99
C TYR A 691 8.53 -4.43 -9.46
N GLU A 692 8.70 -3.73 -10.59
CA GLU A 692 10.02 -3.43 -11.14
C GLU A 692 10.85 -2.49 -10.28
N ASN A 693 10.23 -1.54 -9.59
CA ASN A 693 10.95 -0.49 -8.86
C ASN A 693 11.07 -0.73 -7.36
N LEU A 694 10.18 -1.48 -6.75
CA LEU A 694 10.17 -1.68 -5.30
C LEU A 694 10.30 -3.16 -4.91
N LEU A 695 9.39 -3.98 -5.40
CA LEU A 695 9.28 -5.38 -4.92
C LEU A 695 10.37 -6.30 -5.47
N SER A 696 10.94 -5.99 -6.63
CA SER A 696 12.06 -6.76 -7.18
C SER A 696 13.37 -6.58 -6.41
N ILE A 697 13.44 -5.55 -5.55
CA ILE A 697 14.60 -5.34 -4.68
C ILE A 697 14.64 -6.42 -3.60
N TRP A 698 13.46 -6.87 -3.13
CA TRP A 698 13.34 -7.67 -1.90
C TRP A 698 12.79 -9.09 -2.09
N GLY A 699 12.60 -9.58 -3.31
CA GLY A 699 12.19 -10.96 -3.53
C GLY A 699 11.07 -11.18 -4.53
N ALA A 700 11.43 -11.60 -5.73
CA ALA A 700 10.49 -11.76 -6.84
C ALA A 700 9.57 -12.99 -6.73
N SER A 701 9.97 -14.04 -6.04
CA SER A 701 9.26 -15.33 -6.05
C SER A 701 8.00 -15.34 -5.19
N ALA A 702 8.03 -14.70 -4.02
CA ALA A 702 6.89 -14.61 -3.09
C ALA A 702 5.82 -13.61 -3.59
N VAL A 703 6.24 -12.57 -4.29
CA VAL A 703 5.37 -11.47 -4.73
C VAL A 703 4.28 -11.92 -5.70
N ALA A 704 4.59 -12.80 -6.66
CA ALA A 704 3.61 -13.23 -7.68
C ALA A 704 2.41 -13.97 -7.07
N SER A 705 2.64 -14.81 -6.06
CA SER A 705 1.59 -15.57 -5.37
C SER A 705 0.68 -14.65 -4.55
N THR A 706 1.24 -13.70 -3.82
CA THR A 706 0.51 -12.77 -2.96
C THR A 706 -0.25 -11.70 -3.75
N LEU A 707 0.31 -11.22 -4.86
CA LEU A 707 -0.43 -10.39 -5.83
C LEU A 707 -1.69 -11.10 -6.35
N ALA A 708 -1.56 -12.39 -6.70
CA ALA A 708 -2.69 -13.18 -7.17
C ALA A 708 -3.78 -13.33 -6.09
N VAL A 709 -3.40 -13.49 -4.82
CA VAL A 709 -4.36 -13.55 -3.69
C VAL A 709 -5.15 -12.25 -3.56
N GLY A 710 -4.48 -11.09 -3.59
CA GLY A 710 -5.13 -9.78 -3.52
C GLY A 710 -6.14 -9.56 -4.67
N VAL A 711 -5.73 -9.86 -5.89
CA VAL A 711 -6.62 -9.78 -7.08
C VAL A 711 -7.79 -10.75 -6.95
N ALA A 712 -7.55 -12.00 -6.53
CA ALA A 712 -8.59 -13.02 -6.37
C ALA A 712 -9.63 -12.61 -5.32
N LEU A 713 -9.21 -12.02 -4.21
CA LEU A 713 -10.10 -11.50 -3.16
C LEU A 713 -11.06 -10.44 -3.73
N VAL A 714 -10.53 -9.45 -4.45
CA VAL A 714 -11.35 -8.39 -5.07
C VAL A 714 -12.33 -8.99 -6.06
N ILE A 715 -11.88 -9.90 -6.94
CA ILE A 715 -12.74 -10.56 -7.93
C ILE A 715 -13.83 -11.37 -7.24
N ALA A 716 -13.51 -12.11 -6.18
CA ALA A 716 -14.49 -12.94 -5.44
C ALA A 716 -15.59 -12.09 -4.81
N VAL A 717 -15.24 -11.03 -4.09
CA VAL A 717 -16.21 -10.11 -3.48
C VAL A 717 -17.04 -9.42 -4.55
N TYR A 718 -16.41 -8.94 -5.62
CA TYR A 718 -17.08 -8.28 -6.72
C TYR A 718 -18.06 -9.21 -7.44
N ALA A 719 -17.70 -10.49 -7.62
CA ALA A 719 -18.56 -11.51 -8.20
C ALA A 719 -19.79 -11.81 -7.32
N ILE A 720 -19.62 -11.84 -5.98
CA ILE A 720 -20.76 -11.98 -5.04
C ILE A 720 -21.75 -10.84 -5.23
N TYR A 721 -21.26 -9.60 -5.37
CA TYR A 721 -22.12 -8.44 -5.63
C TYR A 721 -22.81 -8.50 -6.99
N LEU A 722 -22.12 -8.93 -8.04
CA LEU A 722 -22.68 -9.13 -9.37
C LEU A 722 -23.83 -10.14 -9.31
N VAL A 723 -23.59 -11.31 -8.69
CA VAL A 723 -24.60 -12.37 -8.56
C VAL A 723 -25.78 -11.90 -7.73
N SER A 724 -25.56 -11.27 -6.59
CA SER A 724 -26.61 -10.73 -5.72
C SER A 724 -27.47 -9.69 -6.45
N THR A 725 -26.82 -8.74 -7.14
CA THR A 725 -27.52 -7.71 -7.93
C THR A 725 -28.33 -8.34 -9.07
N TYR A 726 -27.80 -9.33 -9.77
CA TYR A 726 -28.51 -10.06 -10.81
C TYR A 726 -29.74 -10.80 -10.27
N LEU A 727 -29.63 -11.48 -9.11
CA LEU A 727 -30.75 -12.20 -8.50
C LEU A 727 -31.89 -11.24 -8.09
N VAL A 728 -31.56 -10.11 -7.49
CA VAL A 728 -32.53 -9.06 -7.14
C VAL A 728 -33.18 -8.47 -8.40
N ALA A 729 -32.40 -8.14 -9.42
CA ALA A 729 -32.88 -7.64 -10.69
C ALA A 729 -33.83 -8.66 -11.40
N ARG A 730 -33.44 -9.94 -11.40
CA ARG A 730 -34.26 -11.04 -11.94
C ARG A 730 -35.59 -11.15 -11.21
N SER A 731 -35.59 -11.10 -9.88
CA SER A 731 -36.81 -11.13 -9.07
C SER A 731 -37.73 -9.92 -9.36
N ALA A 732 -37.18 -8.73 -9.47
CA ALA A 732 -37.92 -7.51 -9.77
C ALA A 732 -38.58 -7.54 -11.16
N VAL A 733 -37.86 -8.03 -12.20
CA VAL A 733 -38.40 -8.18 -13.55
C VAL A 733 -39.50 -9.26 -13.58
N ALA A 734 -39.28 -10.40 -12.90
CA ALA A 734 -40.27 -11.50 -12.86
C ALA A 734 -41.57 -11.09 -12.15
N SER A 735 -41.49 -10.31 -11.06
CA SER A 735 -42.67 -9.79 -10.34
C SER A 735 -43.34 -8.63 -11.07
N GLY A 736 -42.57 -7.75 -11.70
CA GLY A 736 -43.08 -6.54 -12.36
C GLY A 736 -43.70 -6.75 -13.72
N ALA A 737 -43.33 -7.81 -14.46
CA ALA A 737 -43.90 -8.16 -15.77
C ALA A 737 -45.27 -8.87 -15.71
N GLY A 738 -45.74 -9.20 -14.48
CA GLY A 738 -47.02 -9.87 -14.24
C GLY A 738 -46.84 -11.41 -14.20
N LYS A 739 -47.36 -12.03 -13.14
CA LYS A 739 -47.27 -13.49 -12.92
C LYS A 739 -47.92 -14.39 -14.02
N GLY A 740 -48.64 -13.79 -14.98
CA GLY A 740 -49.28 -14.49 -16.08
C GLY A 740 -48.75 -14.22 -17.49
N LEU A 741 -47.84 -13.25 -17.66
CA LEU A 741 -47.31 -12.82 -18.97
C LEU A 741 -45.93 -13.38 -19.29
N LEU A 742 -45.26 -14.03 -18.34
CA LEU A 742 -43.94 -14.65 -18.47
C LEU A 742 -43.98 -16.13 -17.99
N ALA A 743 -45.13 -16.76 -18.03
CA ALA A 743 -45.30 -18.21 -17.77
C ALA A 743 -44.76 -19.04 -18.91
#